data_078e27bedf3e94b7dfc947b363c11e09
#
_entry.id   078e27bedf3e94b7dfc947b363c11e09
#
_cell.length_a   1.000
_cell.length_b   1.000
_cell.length_c   1.000
_cell.angle_alpha   90.00
_cell.angle_beta   90.00
_cell.angle_gamma   90.00
#
_symmetry.space_group_name_H-M   'P 1'
#
loop_
_entity.id
_entity.type
_entity.pdbx_description
1 polymer ?
#
loop_
_entity_poly.entity_id
_entity_poly.type
_entity_poly.pdbx_seq_one_letter_code
_entity_poly.pdbx_strand_id
1 'polypeptide(L)'
;GINADGKTGDGCGLLIQKPDRFLRSVAQEQLSVELPEQYAVGMVFMGADAASTSAAKQAFADALADQGLTSLGWREVPVDETVLGPLALSSMPRIEQVFVTGEGLDEQQFGVKLFYVRRKAEIAMQADSNFYVCSLSHKVISYKGLMMPADLDKFYPDLGDDRMETAISVFHQRFSTNTLPKWPLAQPFRLVAHNGEINTITANRNWAHARRNKFTNDLMPDLDSLAPLVNTTGSDSSSMDNMLELLITGGMDLFRAIRMVVPPAWQNVETMDADLRAFYEYNSMHMEAWDGPAGIVLTEGRYAVCLLDRNGLRPARYVVTKNGYITLASEIGVWNYQPEDVISKGRVGPGQILAVDTQTGEVLHTDDVADRLKSRHPYRKWLKENALRIQAKLDDRDHGSDFLSTERLKQYMKMFQVTFEERDQVLRPLAENGQEAVGSMGDDTPMAVLSSRVRSVYDYFRQQFAQVTNPPIDPLREAIVMSLETCLGAERNVFEETADHANRAILSSPVISPAKWRTLMHLDRPGFAVHTIDLNVDESIPLGDAVRDIAKQAEAAVREGKSLIVLSDRNIEAGKLPVHAALAVGAVHHHLSAVGVRSECNILVETATTRDPHHYAVLMGFGATAIYPYLAYEVLGDLLRTGEVIGDLYEVFKSYRKGISKGLLKILSKMGISTIASYRGAQLFEAVGLADEIVDVCFKGVASRIQGARFCDLQDEQLLLSKEAWNPRKSIQQGGLLKFVFGGEYHAYNPDVVRALQDAVQGDSYDKYLEYAALVNNRPVASLRDLLKVRDDQTAIALDQVEPLEQIFKRFDSAGISLGALSPEAHEAIAEAMNRLGARSNSGEGGEDPARYGTERTSKIKQIASGRFGVTPEYLVNADVLQIKVAQGAKPGEGGQLPGGKVNELIARLRYAVPGV
;
A
#
# COMPACT_ATOMS: atom_id res chain seq x y z
N GLY A 1 2.88 9.36 -21.93
CA GLY A 1 1.85 10.16 -22.55
C GLY A 1 2.35 11.49 -23.05
N ILE A 2 1.52 12.14 -23.79
CA ILE A 2 1.72 13.49 -24.30
C ILE A 2 0.60 14.33 -23.70
N ASN A 3 0.94 15.50 -23.16
CA ASN A 3 -0.05 16.45 -22.65
C ASN A 3 -0.89 17.08 -23.77
N ALA A 4 -1.92 17.84 -23.39
CA ALA A 4 -2.84 18.47 -24.32
C ALA A 4 -2.16 19.45 -25.31
N ASP A 5 -0.96 19.93 -25.01
CA ASP A 5 -0.15 20.78 -25.89
C ASP A 5 0.56 20.01 -27.01
N GLY A 6 0.50 18.70 -27.01
CA GLY A 6 1.07 17.83 -28.03
C GLY A 6 2.61 17.70 -28.01
N LYS A 7 3.29 18.37 -27.08
CA LYS A 7 4.76 18.41 -26.97
C LYS A 7 5.29 18.05 -25.58
N THR A 8 4.63 18.51 -24.51
CA THR A 8 5.07 18.18 -23.16
C THR A 8 4.91 16.69 -22.92
N GLY A 9 6.02 16.00 -22.72
CA GLY A 9 6.04 14.59 -22.33
C GLY A 9 5.79 14.41 -20.84
N ASP A 10 5.52 13.16 -20.42
CA ASP A 10 5.38 12.78 -19.02
C ASP A 10 6.71 12.72 -18.25
N GLY A 11 7.81 13.02 -18.94
CA GLY A 11 9.15 12.96 -18.40
C GLY A 11 9.93 11.76 -18.92
N CYS A 12 11.21 11.98 -19.14
CA CYS A 12 12.17 10.95 -19.50
C CYS A 12 13.55 11.32 -18.96
N GLY A 13 14.45 10.36 -19.01
CA GLY A 13 15.82 10.62 -18.59
C GLY A 13 16.76 9.46 -18.82
N LEU A 14 18.00 9.76 -18.54
CA LEU A 14 19.16 8.90 -18.73
C LEU A 14 20.07 9.02 -17.51
N LEU A 15 20.44 7.89 -16.93
CA LEU A 15 21.48 7.77 -15.91
C LEU A 15 22.62 6.96 -16.51
N ILE A 16 23.80 7.58 -16.59
CA ILE A 16 24.98 6.99 -17.23
C ILE A 16 26.16 6.91 -16.28
N GLN A 17 27.05 5.99 -16.50
CA GLN A 17 28.39 6.03 -15.92
C GLN A 17 29.06 7.33 -16.37
N LYS A 18 29.74 7.98 -15.44
CA LYS A 18 30.39 9.31 -15.67
C LYS A 18 31.23 9.31 -16.93
N PRO A 19 30.92 10.13 -17.95
CA PRO A 19 31.64 10.20 -19.22
C PRO A 19 32.90 11.06 -19.06
N ASP A 20 33.98 10.45 -18.58
CA ASP A 20 35.16 11.15 -18.12
C ASP A 20 35.82 12.01 -19.20
N ARG A 21 35.95 11.48 -20.43
CA ARG A 21 36.52 12.20 -21.58
C ARG A 21 35.74 13.48 -21.91
N PHE A 22 34.42 13.39 -21.94
CA PHE A 22 33.55 14.55 -22.19
C PHE A 22 33.68 15.59 -21.08
N LEU A 23 33.53 15.19 -19.83
CA LEU A 23 33.51 16.10 -18.69
C LEU A 23 34.85 16.82 -18.51
N ARG A 24 35.97 16.14 -18.70
CA ARG A 24 37.30 16.76 -18.68
C ARG A 24 37.46 17.81 -19.78
N SER A 25 37.01 17.51 -20.99
CA SER A 25 37.09 18.45 -22.10
C SER A 25 36.23 19.70 -21.85
N VAL A 26 34.96 19.55 -21.45
CA VAL A 26 34.08 20.71 -21.21
C VAL A 26 34.51 21.54 -20.01
N ALA A 27 35.08 20.94 -18.96
CA ALA A 27 35.63 21.67 -17.83
C ALA A 27 36.83 22.54 -18.27
N GLN A 28 37.73 22.01 -19.10
CA GLN A 28 38.84 22.75 -19.63
C GLN A 28 38.40 23.84 -20.61
N GLU A 29 37.47 23.52 -21.53
CA GLU A 29 37.01 24.44 -22.57
C GLU A 29 36.18 25.60 -22.02
N GLN A 30 35.28 25.31 -21.05
CA GLN A 30 34.29 26.29 -20.60
C GLN A 30 34.64 26.94 -19.25
N LEU A 31 35.39 26.25 -18.38
CA LEU A 31 35.74 26.75 -17.07
C LEU A 31 37.25 27.04 -16.93
N SER A 32 38.08 26.67 -17.90
CA SER A 32 39.54 26.70 -17.82
C SER A 32 40.08 25.93 -16.61
N VAL A 33 39.44 24.82 -16.25
CA VAL A 33 39.80 23.94 -15.13
C VAL A 33 40.26 22.57 -15.65
N GLU A 34 41.44 22.15 -15.20
CA GLU A 34 41.93 20.81 -15.36
C GLU A 34 41.40 19.97 -14.21
N LEU A 35 40.56 18.98 -14.50
CA LEU A 35 39.97 18.11 -13.48
C LEU A 35 41.01 17.11 -12.95
N PRO A 36 41.14 16.95 -11.62
CA PRO A 36 42.04 15.96 -11.02
C PRO A 36 41.59 14.54 -11.37
N GLU A 37 42.38 13.52 -11.01
CA GLU A 37 42.06 12.13 -11.24
C GLU A 37 40.75 11.76 -10.55
N GLN A 38 40.55 12.17 -9.28
CA GLN A 38 39.35 11.97 -8.51
C GLN A 38 38.53 13.27 -8.45
N TYR A 39 37.42 13.27 -9.15
CA TYR A 39 36.42 14.35 -9.10
C TYR A 39 35.02 13.80 -9.19
N ALA A 40 34.04 14.57 -8.71
CA ALA A 40 32.62 14.32 -8.84
C ALA A 40 31.96 15.41 -9.70
N VAL A 41 30.84 15.06 -10.29
CA VAL A 41 29.98 15.99 -11.01
C VAL A 41 28.57 15.94 -10.44
N GLY A 42 27.97 17.11 -10.21
CA GLY A 42 26.57 17.27 -9.84
C GLY A 42 25.76 17.80 -11.00
N MET A 43 24.58 17.25 -11.24
CA MET A 43 23.54 17.84 -12.10
C MET A 43 22.47 18.43 -11.18
N VAL A 44 22.27 19.74 -11.26
CA VAL A 44 21.44 20.48 -10.31
C VAL A 44 20.39 21.31 -11.02
N PHE A 45 19.14 21.13 -10.60
CA PHE A 45 18.02 21.99 -10.96
C PHE A 45 17.89 23.11 -9.93
N MET A 46 17.71 24.34 -10.37
CA MET A 46 17.60 25.53 -9.54
C MET A 46 16.47 26.42 -10.03
N GLY A 47 15.97 27.32 -9.18
CA GLY A 47 15.07 28.37 -9.62
C GLY A 47 15.69 29.21 -10.72
N ALA A 48 14.91 29.64 -11.71
CA ALA A 48 15.39 30.36 -12.89
C ALA A 48 15.82 31.82 -12.58
N ASP A 49 15.34 32.36 -11.47
CA ASP A 49 15.71 33.72 -11.07
C ASP A 49 17.11 33.78 -10.41
N ALA A 50 17.76 34.95 -10.52
CA ALA A 50 19.13 35.14 -10.04
C ALA A 50 19.28 34.96 -8.51
N ALA A 51 18.24 35.27 -7.74
CA ALA A 51 18.26 35.14 -6.27
C ALA A 51 18.22 33.66 -5.85
N SER A 52 17.29 32.88 -6.41
CA SER A 52 17.19 31.44 -6.17
C SER A 52 18.47 30.71 -6.62
N THR A 53 19.00 31.02 -7.80
CA THR A 53 20.27 30.46 -8.28
C THR A 53 21.43 30.77 -7.33
N SER A 54 21.55 32.00 -6.84
CA SER A 54 22.61 32.41 -5.92
C SER A 54 22.48 31.69 -4.57
N ALA A 55 21.26 31.62 -4.04
CA ALA A 55 20.99 30.91 -2.79
C ALA A 55 21.34 29.39 -2.89
N ALA A 56 20.98 28.75 -4.01
CA ALA A 56 21.33 27.35 -4.27
C ALA A 56 22.85 27.14 -4.31
N LYS A 57 23.60 28.00 -5.03
CA LYS A 57 25.07 27.92 -5.09
C LYS A 57 25.72 28.17 -3.73
N GLN A 58 25.16 29.06 -2.94
CA GLN A 58 25.66 29.34 -1.58
C GLN A 58 25.41 28.13 -0.67
N ALA A 59 24.21 27.53 -0.70
CA ALA A 59 23.89 26.31 0.06
C ALA A 59 24.85 25.15 -0.28
N PHE A 60 25.20 25.02 -1.57
CA PHE A 60 26.21 24.04 -1.98
C PHE A 60 27.60 24.40 -1.45
N ALA A 61 28.00 25.65 -1.55
CA ALA A 61 29.32 26.11 -1.06
C ALA A 61 29.48 25.85 0.45
N ASP A 62 28.44 26.17 1.23
CA ASP A 62 28.41 25.92 2.68
C ASP A 62 28.48 24.40 3.01
N ALA A 63 27.71 23.61 2.28
CA ALA A 63 27.71 22.15 2.46
C ALA A 63 29.05 21.49 2.06
N LEU A 64 29.69 21.98 0.99
CA LEU A 64 31.01 21.51 0.56
C LEU A 64 32.07 21.87 1.61
N ALA A 65 32.06 23.10 2.10
CA ALA A 65 33.00 23.58 3.13
C ALA A 65 32.86 22.74 4.41
N ASP A 66 31.65 22.48 4.85
CA ASP A 66 31.36 21.63 6.02
C ASP A 66 31.93 20.20 5.88
N GLN A 67 31.96 19.66 4.67
CA GLN A 67 32.49 18.34 4.38
C GLN A 67 33.97 18.33 3.99
N GLY A 68 34.63 19.49 3.92
CA GLY A 68 36.03 19.66 3.51
C GLY A 68 36.23 19.30 2.03
N LEU A 69 35.23 19.57 1.20
CA LEU A 69 35.29 19.42 -0.25
C LEU A 69 35.39 20.78 -0.93
N THR A 70 35.87 20.81 -2.17
CA THR A 70 36.09 22.04 -2.93
C THR A 70 35.34 22.00 -4.25
N SER A 71 34.59 23.07 -4.54
CA SER A 71 34.01 23.29 -5.87
C SER A 71 35.10 23.76 -6.84
N LEU A 72 35.21 23.10 -7.98
CA LEU A 72 36.11 23.47 -9.07
C LEU A 72 35.44 24.43 -10.07
N GLY A 73 34.14 24.54 -10.02
CA GLY A 73 33.37 25.45 -10.87
C GLY A 73 31.98 24.98 -11.18
N TRP A 74 31.18 25.91 -11.69
CA TRP A 74 29.81 25.65 -12.15
C TRP A 74 29.72 25.87 -13.65
N ARG A 75 29.12 24.93 -14.37
CA ARG A 75 28.86 24.96 -15.81
C ARG A 75 27.37 25.06 -16.05
N GLU A 76 26.93 26.05 -16.78
CA GLU A 76 25.57 26.06 -17.33
C GLU A 76 25.44 24.97 -18.39
N VAL A 77 24.46 24.08 -18.24
CA VAL A 77 24.25 23.00 -19.20
C VAL A 77 23.56 23.56 -20.44
N PRO A 78 24.12 23.35 -21.66
CA PRO A 78 23.47 23.75 -22.88
C PRO A 78 22.16 23.02 -23.06
N VAL A 79 21.08 23.79 -23.33
CA VAL A 79 19.74 23.22 -23.58
C VAL A 79 19.08 23.92 -24.77
N ASP A 80 18.28 23.16 -25.52
CA ASP A 80 17.42 23.69 -26.57
C ASP A 80 15.96 23.72 -26.08
N GLU A 81 15.52 24.86 -25.62
CA GLU A 81 14.16 25.07 -25.11
C GLU A 81 13.07 24.94 -26.20
N THR A 82 13.44 25.05 -27.50
CA THR A 82 12.48 25.05 -28.61
C THR A 82 11.77 23.70 -28.80
N VAL A 83 12.35 22.62 -28.24
CA VAL A 83 11.76 21.28 -28.30
C VAL A 83 10.71 21.05 -27.23
N LEU A 84 10.63 21.93 -26.20
CA LEU A 84 9.70 21.79 -25.10
C LEU A 84 8.28 22.25 -25.46
N GLY A 85 7.29 21.63 -24.84
CA GLY A 85 5.92 22.13 -24.83
C GLY A 85 5.71 23.23 -23.77
N PRO A 86 4.68 24.10 -23.94
CA PRO A 86 4.43 25.24 -23.05
C PRO A 86 4.33 24.88 -21.55
N LEU A 87 3.76 23.72 -21.22
CA LEU A 87 3.65 23.27 -19.82
C LEU A 87 5.01 22.90 -19.22
N ALA A 88 5.87 22.22 -19.97
CA ALA A 88 7.23 21.92 -19.53
C ALA A 88 8.06 23.19 -19.39
N LEU A 89 7.97 24.10 -20.37
CA LEU A 89 8.70 25.34 -20.38
C LEU A 89 8.29 26.26 -19.21
N SER A 90 7.01 26.35 -18.87
CA SER A 90 6.51 27.17 -17.75
C SER A 90 7.07 26.78 -16.37
N SER A 91 7.55 25.56 -16.22
CA SER A 91 8.11 25.01 -14.98
C SER A 91 9.57 24.58 -15.11
N MET A 92 10.23 24.97 -16.18
CA MET A 92 11.61 24.58 -16.45
C MET A 92 12.57 25.19 -15.41
N PRO A 93 13.39 24.37 -14.74
CA PRO A 93 14.44 24.89 -13.85
C PRO A 93 15.64 25.40 -14.67
N ARG A 94 16.45 26.21 -14.04
CA ARG A 94 17.82 26.42 -14.50
C ARG A 94 18.63 25.17 -14.22
N ILE A 95 19.42 24.73 -15.19
CA ILE A 95 20.16 23.45 -15.14
C ILE A 95 21.66 23.75 -15.19
N GLU A 96 22.38 23.39 -14.12
CA GLU A 96 23.82 23.54 -14.07
C GLU A 96 24.53 22.29 -13.56
N GLN A 97 25.79 22.14 -13.95
CA GLN A 97 26.72 21.15 -13.43
C GLN A 97 27.72 21.78 -12.47
N VAL A 98 27.93 21.13 -11.33
CA VAL A 98 29.00 21.49 -10.39
C VAL A 98 30.09 20.42 -10.39
N PHE A 99 31.35 20.83 -10.51
CA PHE A 99 32.51 19.96 -10.39
C PHE A 99 33.09 20.09 -8.99
N VAL A 100 33.37 18.93 -8.36
CA VAL A 100 33.80 18.85 -6.95
C VAL A 100 34.99 17.93 -6.81
N THR A 101 35.93 18.30 -5.97
CA THR A 101 37.07 17.45 -5.59
C THR A 101 37.25 17.39 -4.08
N GLY A 102 37.92 16.33 -3.62
CA GLY A 102 38.34 16.13 -2.24
C GLY A 102 39.70 15.43 -2.24
N GLU A 103 40.74 16.13 -1.83
CA GLU A 103 42.08 15.59 -1.79
C GLU A 103 42.28 14.55 -0.67
N GLY A 104 42.97 13.46 -0.99
CA GLY A 104 43.37 12.45 0.01
C GLY A 104 42.28 11.51 0.49
N LEU A 105 41.10 11.55 -0.12
CA LEU A 105 39.98 10.69 0.21
C LEU A 105 40.04 9.41 -0.64
N ASP A 106 39.62 8.28 -0.06
CA ASP A 106 39.29 7.09 -0.86
C ASP A 106 37.89 7.25 -1.51
N GLU A 107 37.54 6.37 -2.44
CA GLU A 107 36.28 6.41 -3.17
C GLU A 107 35.06 6.37 -2.23
N GLN A 108 35.09 5.58 -1.17
CA GLN A 108 33.97 5.43 -0.24
C GLN A 108 33.80 6.68 0.61
N GLN A 109 34.90 7.21 1.16
CA GLN A 109 34.88 8.46 1.91
C GLN A 109 34.38 9.62 1.06
N PHE A 110 34.81 9.69 -0.20
CA PHE A 110 34.38 10.72 -1.13
C PHE A 110 32.87 10.59 -1.42
N GLY A 111 32.39 9.39 -1.69
CA GLY A 111 30.95 9.13 -1.90
C GLY A 111 30.09 9.50 -0.70
N VAL A 112 30.52 9.19 0.52
CA VAL A 112 29.82 9.56 1.75
C VAL A 112 29.75 11.10 1.89
N LYS A 113 30.85 11.80 1.70
CA LYS A 113 30.86 13.26 1.79
C LYS A 113 29.99 13.93 0.75
N LEU A 114 29.95 13.42 -0.49
CA LEU A 114 29.04 13.89 -1.55
C LEU A 114 27.55 13.69 -1.16
N PHE A 115 27.23 12.56 -0.52
CA PHE A 115 25.90 12.31 0.02
C PHE A 115 25.51 13.36 1.08
N TYR A 116 26.41 13.69 2.01
CA TYR A 116 26.18 14.74 3.01
C TYR A 116 25.99 16.11 2.37
N VAL A 117 26.86 16.49 1.41
CA VAL A 117 26.73 17.76 0.67
C VAL A 117 25.36 17.89 0.04
N ARG A 118 24.93 16.86 -0.71
CA ARG A 118 23.63 16.87 -1.35
C ARG A 118 22.51 17.02 -0.33
N ARG A 119 22.50 16.19 0.73
CA ARG A 119 21.43 16.23 1.73
C ARG A 119 21.38 17.57 2.46
N LYS A 120 22.53 18.12 2.84
CA LYS A 120 22.58 19.43 3.51
C LYS A 120 22.11 20.56 2.60
N ALA A 121 22.50 20.56 1.33
CA ALA A 121 22.01 21.52 0.35
C ALA A 121 20.49 21.40 0.13
N GLU A 122 19.95 20.18 0.01
CA GLU A 122 18.51 19.93 -0.11
C GLU A 122 17.72 20.39 1.12
N ILE A 123 18.27 20.21 2.33
CA ILE A 123 17.65 20.69 3.58
C ILE A 123 17.67 22.22 3.63
N ALA A 124 18.79 22.84 3.29
CA ALA A 124 18.92 24.29 3.27
C ALA A 124 17.96 24.95 2.25
N MET A 125 17.72 24.26 1.13
CA MET A 125 16.86 24.75 0.03
C MET A 125 15.45 24.17 0.06
N GLN A 126 15.00 23.54 1.15
CA GLN A 126 13.69 22.85 1.22
C GLN A 126 12.48 23.76 0.91
N ALA A 127 12.60 25.06 1.06
CA ALA A 127 11.56 26.03 0.73
C ALA A 127 11.45 26.33 -0.77
N ASP A 128 12.48 26.04 -1.57
CA ASP A 128 12.47 26.23 -3.02
C ASP A 128 12.04 24.93 -3.72
N SER A 129 10.83 24.90 -4.21
CA SER A 129 10.27 23.73 -4.91
C SER A 129 10.95 23.40 -6.24
N ASN A 130 11.76 24.30 -6.79
CA ASN A 130 12.50 24.11 -8.04
C ASN A 130 13.91 23.56 -7.79
N PHE A 131 14.39 23.63 -6.55
CA PHE A 131 15.70 23.10 -6.22
C PHE A 131 15.68 21.58 -6.13
N TYR A 132 16.54 20.93 -6.90
CA TYR A 132 16.68 19.48 -6.88
C TYR A 132 18.04 19.03 -7.39
N VAL A 133 18.71 18.15 -6.66
CA VAL A 133 19.98 17.56 -7.10
C VAL A 133 19.68 16.24 -7.81
N CYS A 134 19.74 16.24 -9.14
CA CYS A 134 19.48 15.06 -9.96
C CYS A 134 20.51 13.95 -9.70
N SER A 135 21.79 14.33 -9.62
CA SER A 135 22.91 13.48 -9.22
C SER A 135 24.03 14.34 -8.65
N LEU A 136 24.80 13.78 -7.73
CA LEU A 136 26.08 14.32 -7.27
C LEU A 136 26.96 13.13 -6.95
N SER A 137 27.83 12.75 -7.91
CA SER A 137 28.53 11.47 -7.84
C SER A 137 29.89 11.53 -8.55
N HIS A 138 30.83 10.73 -8.07
CA HIS A 138 32.08 10.47 -8.76
C HIS A 138 31.99 9.30 -9.76
N LYS A 139 30.82 8.64 -9.85
CA LYS A 139 30.61 7.43 -10.70
C LYS A 139 29.56 7.60 -11.79
N VAL A 140 28.51 8.35 -11.53
CA VAL A 140 27.35 8.47 -12.44
C VAL A 140 26.89 9.92 -12.61
N ILE A 141 26.17 10.18 -13.70
CA ILE A 141 25.48 11.46 -13.95
C ILE A 141 24.10 11.21 -14.55
N SER A 142 23.12 12.04 -14.19
CA SER A 142 21.74 11.94 -14.66
C SER A 142 21.33 13.14 -15.51
N TYR A 143 20.83 12.87 -16.74
CA TYR A 143 20.17 13.84 -17.62
C TYR A 143 18.68 13.50 -17.69
N LYS A 144 17.80 14.45 -17.33
CA LYS A 144 16.35 14.17 -17.28
C LYS A 144 15.51 15.44 -17.41
N GLY A 145 14.22 15.28 -17.75
CA GLY A 145 13.31 16.41 -17.82
C GLY A 145 11.90 16.05 -18.29
N LEU A 146 11.07 17.07 -18.43
CA LEU A 146 9.68 16.94 -18.91
C LEU A 146 9.60 17.13 -20.43
N MET A 147 10.07 16.16 -21.19
CA MET A 147 10.04 16.15 -22.62
C MET A 147 9.67 14.78 -23.17
N MET A 148 9.48 14.69 -24.47
CA MET A 148 9.36 13.41 -25.15
C MET A 148 10.73 12.70 -25.19
N PRO A 149 10.78 11.37 -25.07
CA PRO A 149 12.05 10.64 -25.14
C PRO A 149 12.84 10.88 -26.42
N ALA A 150 12.16 11.09 -27.55
CA ALA A 150 12.78 11.41 -28.84
C ALA A 150 13.37 12.82 -28.93
N ASP A 151 13.19 13.63 -27.90
CA ASP A 151 13.68 15.00 -27.85
C ASP A 151 14.76 15.18 -26.77
N LEU A 152 15.12 14.14 -26.03
CA LEU A 152 16.10 14.22 -24.93
C LEU A 152 17.48 14.65 -25.41
N ASP A 153 17.95 14.07 -26.51
CA ASP A 153 19.24 14.39 -27.12
C ASP A 153 19.26 15.75 -27.82
N LYS A 154 18.11 16.20 -28.30
CA LYS A 154 17.94 17.55 -28.85
C LYS A 154 17.92 18.60 -27.74
N PHE A 155 17.19 18.30 -26.65
CA PHE A 155 17.12 19.20 -25.49
C PHE A 155 18.49 19.36 -24.81
N TYR A 156 19.23 18.24 -24.68
CA TYR A 156 20.60 18.25 -24.15
C TYR A 156 21.62 17.97 -25.25
N PRO A 157 22.14 19.01 -25.94
CA PRO A 157 23.17 18.85 -26.99
C PRO A 157 24.42 18.09 -26.51
N ASP A 158 24.70 18.10 -25.19
CA ASP A 158 25.78 17.32 -24.59
C ASP A 158 25.69 15.84 -24.97
N LEU A 159 24.48 15.27 -25.06
CA LEU A 159 24.26 13.85 -25.37
C LEU A 159 24.60 13.47 -26.82
N GLY A 160 24.73 14.46 -27.69
CA GLY A 160 25.14 14.27 -29.08
C GLY A 160 26.65 14.47 -29.30
N ASP A 161 27.44 14.73 -28.26
CA ASP A 161 28.89 14.91 -28.38
C ASP A 161 29.60 13.56 -28.48
N ASP A 162 30.47 13.40 -29.48
CA ASP A 162 31.21 12.16 -29.72
C ASP A 162 32.15 11.73 -28.58
N ARG A 163 32.46 12.64 -27.64
CA ARG A 163 33.23 12.38 -26.43
C ARG A 163 32.40 11.78 -25.30
N MET A 164 31.06 11.74 -25.46
CA MET A 164 30.13 11.21 -24.48
C MET A 164 30.14 9.68 -24.50
N GLU A 165 31.14 9.10 -23.86
CA GLU A 165 31.36 7.67 -23.79
C GLU A 165 30.95 7.10 -22.43
N THR A 166 30.19 6.02 -22.40
CA THR A 166 29.74 5.35 -21.17
C THR A 166 29.61 3.85 -21.38
N ALA A 167 29.91 3.08 -20.33
CA ALA A 167 29.69 1.63 -20.33
C ALA A 167 28.29 1.23 -19.85
N ILE A 168 27.58 2.13 -19.16
CA ILE A 168 26.26 1.87 -18.59
C ILE A 168 25.33 3.00 -18.96
N SER A 169 24.14 2.63 -19.46
CA SER A 169 23.06 3.56 -19.74
C SER A 169 21.76 2.99 -19.20
N VAL A 170 21.23 3.61 -18.14
CA VAL A 170 19.91 3.33 -17.60
C VAL A 170 18.95 4.43 -18.04
N PHE A 171 17.83 4.07 -18.65
CA PHE A 171 16.89 5.03 -19.19
C PHE A 171 15.44 4.70 -18.81
N HIS A 172 14.61 5.73 -18.79
CA HIS A 172 13.18 5.62 -18.53
C HIS A 172 12.41 6.68 -19.32
N GLN A 173 11.20 6.35 -19.77
CA GLN A 173 10.42 7.27 -20.61
C GLN A 173 9.08 7.71 -20.00
N ARG A 174 8.90 7.54 -18.70
CA ARG A 174 7.71 7.99 -17.97
C ARG A 174 8.05 8.29 -16.52
N PHE A 175 7.11 8.90 -15.80
CA PHE A 175 7.14 9.07 -14.35
C PHE A 175 6.03 8.20 -13.71
N SER A 176 5.95 8.18 -12.37
CA SER A 176 4.94 7.42 -11.63
C SER A 176 3.53 7.91 -11.97
N THR A 177 2.60 6.97 -12.22
CA THR A 177 1.21 7.28 -12.59
C THR A 177 0.41 7.98 -11.50
N ASN A 178 0.84 7.88 -10.25
CA ASN A 178 0.15 8.46 -9.08
C ASN A 178 0.68 9.83 -8.66
N THR A 179 1.59 10.43 -9.45
CA THR A 179 2.13 11.76 -9.19
C THR A 179 1.91 12.68 -10.38
N LEU A 180 1.72 13.98 -10.11
CA LEU A 180 1.70 14.97 -11.19
C LEU A 180 3.10 15.12 -11.77
N PRO A 181 3.25 15.28 -13.10
CA PRO A 181 4.53 15.49 -13.76
C PRO A 181 5.25 16.72 -13.21
N LYS A 182 6.51 16.50 -12.80
CA LYS A 182 7.43 17.56 -12.38
C LYS A 182 8.82 17.19 -12.82
N TRP A 183 9.66 18.19 -13.13
CA TRP A 183 11.04 17.98 -13.55
C TRP A 183 11.85 17.05 -12.62
N PRO A 184 11.82 17.20 -11.28
CA PRO A 184 12.53 16.30 -10.37
C PRO A 184 12.05 14.86 -10.41
N LEU A 185 10.77 14.62 -10.74
CA LEU A 185 10.14 13.28 -10.69
C LEU A 185 10.35 12.46 -11.97
N ALA A 186 10.91 13.04 -13.03
CA ALA A 186 11.34 12.26 -14.20
C ALA A 186 12.40 11.25 -13.76
N GLN A 187 12.27 10.02 -14.27
CA GLN A 187 13.22 8.93 -13.99
C GLN A 187 14.26 8.82 -15.11
N PRO A 188 15.43 8.24 -14.85
CA PRO A 188 15.93 7.64 -13.60
C PRO A 188 16.19 8.65 -12.47
N PHE A 189 16.20 8.14 -11.25
CA PHE A 189 16.70 8.86 -10.08
C PHE A 189 18.23 8.71 -10.00
N ARG A 190 18.83 8.71 -8.78
CA ARG A 190 20.29 8.66 -8.62
C ARG A 190 20.89 7.30 -8.87
N LEU A 191 20.09 6.25 -8.63
CA LEU A 191 20.47 4.86 -8.83
C LEU A 191 19.43 4.12 -9.70
N VAL A 192 18.15 4.41 -9.52
CA VAL A 192 17.02 3.55 -9.87
C VAL A 192 16.17 4.14 -10.99
N ALA A 193 15.76 3.29 -11.92
CA ALA A 193 14.55 3.46 -12.73
C ALA A 193 13.58 2.32 -12.44
N HIS A 194 12.33 2.67 -12.16
CA HIS A 194 11.30 1.75 -11.68
C HIS A 194 10.03 1.83 -12.52
N ASN A 195 9.63 0.70 -13.07
CA ASN A 195 8.35 0.51 -13.72
C ASN A 195 7.45 -0.33 -12.82
N GLY A 196 6.50 0.30 -12.16
CA GLY A 196 5.59 -0.36 -11.25
C GLY A 196 5.06 0.58 -10.18
N GLU A 197 4.75 0.03 -9.03
CA GLU A 197 4.22 0.76 -7.88
C GLU A 197 4.57 0.03 -6.58
N ILE A 198 5.14 0.75 -5.62
CA ILE A 198 5.37 0.24 -4.27
C ILE A 198 4.11 0.49 -3.43
N ASN A 199 3.28 -0.53 -3.30
CA ASN A 199 2.00 -0.43 -2.60
C ASN A 199 2.16 -0.16 -1.10
N THR A 200 3.30 -0.51 -0.53
CA THR A 200 3.64 -0.33 0.89
C THR A 200 4.33 1.00 1.20
N ILE A 201 4.41 1.92 0.24
CA ILE A 201 5.23 3.14 0.35
C ILE A 201 4.98 3.95 1.62
N THR A 202 3.74 4.07 2.07
CA THR A 202 3.39 4.80 3.29
C THR A 202 4.01 4.12 4.52
N ALA A 203 3.89 2.80 4.63
CA ALA A 203 4.55 2.03 5.69
C ALA A 203 6.07 2.20 5.64
N ASN A 204 6.66 2.05 4.46
CA ASN A 204 8.11 2.14 4.28
C ASN A 204 8.67 3.51 4.71
N ARG A 205 7.99 4.59 4.34
CA ARG A 205 8.34 5.96 4.79
C ARG A 205 8.22 6.10 6.32
N ASN A 206 7.12 5.61 6.89
CA ASN A 206 6.88 5.67 8.33
C ASN A 206 7.93 4.87 9.10
N TRP A 207 8.28 3.67 8.62
CA TRP A 207 9.31 2.84 9.26
C TRP A 207 10.72 3.38 9.04
N ALA A 208 11.04 3.97 7.90
CA ALA A 208 12.31 4.66 7.70
C ALA A 208 12.48 5.80 8.70
N HIS A 209 11.42 6.58 8.95
CA HIS A 209 11.40 7.61 9.99
C HIS A 209 11.53 7.02 11.41
N ALA A 210 10.80 5.96 11.71
CA ALA A 210 10.83 5.32 13.04
C ALA A 210 12.18 4.70 13.37
N ARG A 211 12.92 4.23 12.34
CA ARG A 211 14.25 3.59 12.48
C ARG A 211 15.41 4.56 12.34
N ARG A 212 15.20 5.85 12.15
CA ARG A 212 16.29 6.79 11.86
C ARG A 212 17.48 6.65 12.83
N ASN A 213 17.20 6.40 14.11
CA ASN A 213 18.22 6.21 15.14
C ASN A 213 18.92 4.83 15.09
N LYS A 214 18.45 3.90 14.26
CA LYS A 214 19.07 2.60 14.05
C LYS A 214 20.02 2.58 12.85
N PHE A 215 19.96 3.58 11.99
CA PHE A 215 20.93 3.74 10.91
C PHE A 215 22.20 4.39 11.43
N THR A 216 22.96 3.65 12.26
CA THR A 216 24.24 4.13 12.81
C THR A 216 25.38 3.50 12.05
N ASN A 217 26.37 4.30 11.68
CA ASN A 217 27.49 3.83 10.87
C ASN A 217 28.71 4.74 11.08
N ASP A 218 29.87 4.14 11.32
CA ASP A 218 31.12 4.90 11.47
C ASP A 218 31.50 5.72 10.23
N LEU A 219 31.04 5.26 9.04
CA LEU A 219 31.24 5.97 7.78
C LEU A 219 30.32 7.20 7.67
N MET A 220 29.15 7.13 8.29
CA MET A 220 28.13 8.19 8.22
C MET A 220 27.70 8.60 9.64
N PRO A 221 28.56 9.28 10.38
CA PRO A 221 28.23 9.82 11.70
C PRO A 221 27.12 10.89 11.55
N ASP A 222 26.27 11.03 12.56
CA ASP A 222 25.24 12.09 12.62
C ASP A 222 24.22 12.07 11.47
N LEU A 223 23.78 10.87 11.05
CA LEU A 223 22.71 10.72 10.05
C LEU A 223 21.40 11.39 10.46
N ASP A 224 21.13 11.54 11.74
CA ASP A 224 19.92 12.18 12.28
C ASP A 224 19.81 13.65 11.84
N SER A 225 20.95 14.34 11.67
CA SER A 225 20.99 15.72 11.15
C SER A 225 20.55 15.84 9.68
N LEU A 226 20.51 14.73 8.95
CA LEU A 226 20.10 14.67 7.55
C LEU A 226 18.65 14.24 7.36
N ALA A 227 17.87 14.10 8.44
CA ALA A 227 16.47 13.71 8.36
C ALA A 227 15.62 14.71 7.54
N PRO A 228 14.62 14.23 6.81
CA PRO A 228 14.23 12.85 6.60
C PRO A 228 15.20 12.10 5.67
N LEU A 229 15.62 10.90 6.06
CA LEU A 229 16.56 10.08 5.26
C LEU A 229 15.90 9.55 3.98
N VAL A 230 14.61 9.31 4.05
CA VAL A 230 13.75 8.98 2.91
C VAL A 230 12.70 10.07 2.76
N ASN A 231 12.45 10.52 1.55
CA ASN A 231 11.49 11.60 1.31
C ASN A 231 10.08 11.20 1.77
N THR A 232 9.33 12.17 2.27
CA THR A 232 7.96 12.00 2.75
C THR A 232 6.92 12.32 1.68
N THR A 233 7.35 12.95 0.60
CA THR A 233 6.55 13.35 -0.57
C THR A 233 7.25 12.92 -1.85
N GLY A 234 6.60 13.02 -2.97
CA GLY A 234 7.14 12.58 -4.26
C GLY A 234 6.71 11.16 -4.63
N SER A 235 7.39 10.56 -5.61
CA SER A 235 7.05 9.22 -6.06
C SER A 235 7.59 8.14 -5.11
N ASP A 236 6.96 6.97 -5.15
CA ASP A 236 7.43 5.74 -4.50
C ASP A 236 8.86 5.37 -4.94
N SER A 237 9.11 5.46 -6.24
CA SER A 237 10.42 5.19 -6.84
C SER A 237 11.52 6.10 -6.28
N SER A 238 11.21 7.39 -6.06
CA SER A 238 12.17 8.33 -5.46
C SER A 238 12.48 8.00 -4.00
N SER A 239 11.50 7.50 -3.26
CA SER A 239 11.72 7.05 -1.88
C SER A 239 12.56 5.77 -1.82
N MET A 240 12.32 4.82 -2.73
CA MET A 240 13.12 3.60 -2.85
C MET A 240 14.56 3.93 -3.23
N ASP A 241 14.76 4.86 -4.16
CA ASP A 241 16.08 5.38 -4.54
C ASP A 241 16.83 5.96 -3.34
N ASN A 242 16.15 6.75 -2.49
CA ASN A 242 16.74 7.29 -1.26
C ASN A 242 17.16 6.19 -0.29
N MET A 243 16.33 5.15 -0.09
CA MET A 243 16.66 4.04 0.80
C MET A 243 17.87 3.26 0.29
N LEU A 244 17.89 2.90 -0.99
CA LEU A 244 19.02 2.19 -1.60
C LEU A 244 20.31 3.04 -1.55
N GLU A 245 20.21 4.33 -1.85
CA GLU A 245 21.36 5.25 -1.75
C GLU A 245 21.92 5.29 -0.34
N LEU A 246 21.06 5.42 0.69
CA LEU A 246 21.45 5.39 2.10
C LEU A 246 22.22 4.10 2.46
N LEU A 247 21.66 2.95 2.10
CA LEU A 247 22.24 1.65 2.43
C LEU A 247 23.59 1.43 1.74
N ILE A 248 23.67 1.74 0.44
CA ILE A 248 24.89 1.55 -0.36
C ILE A 248 25.97 2.54 0.06
N THR A 249 25.64 3.80 0.26
CA THR A 249 26.57 4.83 0.73
C THR A 249 27.13 4.48 2.11
N GLY A 250 26.31 3.90 2.99
CA GLY A 250 26.75 3.38 4.29
C GLY A 250 27.60 2.11 4.22
N GLY A 251 27.99 1.66 3.04
CA GLY A 251 28.91 0.52 2.85
C GLY A 251 28.23 -0.84 2.78
N MET A 252 26.89 -0.88 2.71
CA MET A 252 26.20 -2.15 2.50
C MET A 252 26.46 -2.66 1.08
N ASP A 253 26.69 -3.97 0.96
CA ASP A 253 26.79 -4.64 -0.32
C ASP A 253 25.55 -4.37 -1.20
N LEU A 254 25.76 -4.05 -2.47
CA LEU A 254 24.70 -3.69 -3.42
C LEU A 254 23.58 -4.75 -3.48
N PHE A 255 23.98 -6.02 -3.61
CA PHE A 255 23.01 -7.12 -3.75
C PHE A 255 22.25 -7.38 -2.43
N ARG A 256 22.92 -7.20 -1.30
CA ARG A 256 22.27 -7.27 0.02
C ARG A 256 21.27 -6.14 0.18
N ALA A 257 21.64 -4.91 -0.15
CA ALA A 257 20.74 -3.76 -0.08
C ALA A 257 19.48 -3.96 -0.94
N ILE A 258 19.66 -4.36 -2.20
CA ILE A 258 18.56 -4.66 -3.12
C ILE A 258 17.65 -5.77 -2.56
N ARG A 259 18.23 -6.87 -2.05
CA ARG A 259 17.46 -8.02 -1.57
C ARG A 259 16.82 -7.80 -0.20
N MET A 260 17.29 -6.84 0.58
CA MET A 260 16.58 -6.37 1.77
C MET A 260 15.34 -5.54 1.40
N VAL A 261 15.48 -4.63 0.44
CA VAL A 261 14.39 -3.74 0.00
C VAL A 261 13.37 -4.53 -0.84
N VAL A 262 13.83 -5.33 -1.81
CA VAL A 262 12.99 -6.11 -2.73
C VAL A 262 13.40 -7.59 -2.70
N PRO A 263 13.00 -8.33 -1.66
CA PRO A 263 13.26 -9.77 -1.59
C PRO A 263 12.36 -10.57 -2.54
N PRO A 264 12.79 -11.74 -3.02
CA PRO A 264 11.90 -12.70 -3.65
C PRO A 264 10.91 -13.28 -2.62
N ALA A 265 9.94 -14.08 -3.08
CA ALA A 265 9.18 -14.93 -2.16
C ALA A 265 10.11 -15.98 -1.54
N TRP A 266 10.07 -16.14 -0.22
CA TRP A 266 10.94 -17.09 0.49
C TRP A 266 10.22 -17.86 1.60
N GLN A 267 9.21 -17.26 2.26
CA GLN A 267 8.55 -17.86 3.42
C GLN A 267 7.89 -19.22 3.10
N ASN A 268 7.19 -19.28 1.97
CA ASN A 268 6.41 -20.45 1.55
C ASN A 268 7.02 -21.19 0.35
N VAL A 269 8.28 -20.92 -0.01
CA VAL A 269 8.97 -21.61 -1.11
C VAL A 269 9.74 -22.81 -0.57
N GLU A 270 9.12 -23.98 -0.56
CA GLU A 270 9.68 -25.19 0.05
C GLU A 270 10.99 -25.65 -0.60
N THR A 271 11.16 -25.40 -1.90
CA THR A 271 12.32 -25.80 -2.69
C THR A 271 13.52 -24.86 -2.55
N MET A 272 13.40 -23.73 -1.84
CA MET A 272 14.49 -22.79 -1.67
C MET A 272 15.63 -23.41 -0.85
N ASP A 273 16.87 -23.18 -1.29
CA ASP A 273 18.09 -23.54 -0.55
C ASP A 273 18.02 -23.05 0.90
N ALA A 274 18.39 -23.90 1.84
CA ALA A 274 18.21 -23.63 3.28
C ALA A 274 19.07 -22.47 3.79
N ASP A 275 20.28 -22.29 3.23
CA ASP A 275 21.18 -21.20 3.63
C ASP A 275 20.74 -19.87 3.01
N LEU A 276 20.22 -19.93 1.78
CA LEU A 276 19.59 -18.77 1.14
C LEU A 276 18.32 -18.33 1.88
N ARG A 277 17.47 -19.28 2.28
CA ARG A 277 16.29 -18.99 3.12
C ARG A 277 16.73 -18.31 4.42
N ALA A 278 17.77 -18.81 5.06
CA ALA A 278 18.30 -18.23 6.28
C ALA A 278 18.81 -16.79 6.08
N PHE A 279 19.42 -16.49 4.94
CA PHE A 279 19.78 -15.12 4.58
C PHE A 279 18.56 -14.20 4.54
N TYR A 280 17.50 -14.59 3.85
CA TYR A 280 16.28 -13.77 3.77
C TYR A 280 15.57 -13.65 5.13
N GLU A 281 15.45 -14.73 5.88
CA GLU A 281 14.85 -14.72 7.22
C GLU A 281 15.60 -13.76 8.16
N TYR A 282 16.92 -13.86 8.21
CA TYR A 282 17.76 -13.00 9.04
C TYR A 282 17.62 -11.51 8.68
N ASN A 283 17.71 -11.17 7.39
CA ASN A 283 17.64 -9.78 6.96
C ASN A 283 16.23 -9.18 7.10
N SER A 284 15.17 -9.96 6.94
CA SER A 284 13.77 -9.50 7.09
C SER A 284 13.37 -9.18 8.53
N MET A 285 14.17 -9.59 9.53
CA MET A 285 13.87 -9.34 10.94
C MET A 285 14.00 -7.87 11.36
N HIS A 286 14.70 -7.05 10.58
CA HIS A 286 15.08 -5.69 10.96
C HIS A 286 14.62 -4.62 9.98
N MET A 287 14.08 -5.03 8.82
CA MET A 287 13.48 -4.13 7.85
C MET A 287 12.40 -4.88 7.06
N GLU A 288 11.25 -4.26 6.90
CA GLU A 288 10.17 -4.76 6.06
C GLU A 288 10.54 -4.66 4.58
N ALA A 289 9.97 -5.55 3.76
CA ALA A 289 10.08 -5.45 2.31
C ALA A 289 9.31 -4.23 1.78
N TRP A 290 9.85 -3.60 0.73
CA TRP A 290 9.14 -2.63 -0.09
C TRP A 290 8.38 -3.42 -1.16
N ASP A 291 7.08 -3.51 -1.00
CA ASP A 291 6.25 -4.48 -1.70
C ASP A 291 5.30 -3.83 -2.69
N GLY A 292 5.18 -4.46 -3.84
CA GLY A 292 4.36 -4.03 -4.95
C GLY A 292 4.90 -4.55 -6.29
N PRO A 293 4.14 -4.41 -7.39
CA PRO A 293 4.60 -4.81 -8.71
C PRO A 293 5.75 -3.91 -9.17
N ALA A 294 6.95 -4.48 -9.30
CA ALA A 294 8.16 -3.72 -9.60
C ALA A 294 9.02 -4.39 -10.67
N GLY A 295 9.26 -3.65 -11.75
CA GLY A 295 10.36 -3.90 -12.67
C GLY A 295 11.42 -2.81 -12.45
N ILE A 296 12.58 -3.19 -11.97
CA ILE A 296 13.62 -2.25 -11.54
C ILE A 296 14.86 -2.46 -12.39
N VAL A 297 15.42 -1.36 -12.86
CA VAL A 297 16.78 -1.31 -13.37
C VAL A 297 17.56 -0.26 -12.58
N LEU A 298 18.80 -0.54 -12.25
CA LEU A 298 19.62 0.35 -11.45
C LEU A 298 21.11 0.23 -11.76
N THR A 299 21.86 1.27 -11.40
CA THR A 299 23.32 1.28 -11.42
C THR A 299 23.88 2.19 -10.34
N GLU A 300 24.97 1.78 -9.70
CA GLU A 300 25.82 2.64 -8.87
C GLU A 300 27.12 3.05 -9.58
N GLY A 301 27.23 2.75 -10.89
CA GLY A 301 28.35 3.10 -11.75
C GLY A 301 29.28 1.92 -12.09
N ARG A 302 29.18 0.78 -11.41
CA ARG A 302 29.93 -0.44 -11.76
C ARG A 302 29.00 -1.53 -12.28
N TYR A 303 27.95 -1.82 -11.53
CA TYR A 303 26.96 -2.83 -11.91
C TYR A 303 25.78 -2.22 -12.66
N ALA A 304 25.34 -2.89 -13.71
CA ALA A 304 24.02 -2.68 -14.31
C ALA A 304 23.12 -3.84 -13.86
N VAL A 305 22.03 -3.54 -13.17
CA VAL A 305 21.19 -4.56 -12.52
C VAL A 305 19.75 -4.43 -12.98
N CYS A 306 19.11 -5.57 -13.26
CA CYS A 306 17.68 -5.68 -13.50
C CYS A 306 17.07 -6.72 -12.57
N LEU A 307 15.95 -6.41 -11.94
CA LEU A 307 15.22 -7.36 -11.10
C LEU A 307 13.71 -7.15 -11.17
N LEU A 308 12.97 -8.18 -10.82
CA LEU A 308 11.54 -8.13 -10.63
C LEU A 308 11.17 -8.41 -9.17
N ASP A 309 10.01 -7.87 -8.77
CA ASP A 309 9.37 -8.18 -7.50
C ASP A 309 9.02 -9.67 -7.38
N ARG A 310 8.62 -10.10 -6.19
CA ARG A 310 8.29 -11.51 -5.90
C ARG A 310 7.17 -12.10 -6.75
N ASN A 311 6.23 -11.28 -7.23
CA ASN A 311 5.12 -11.71 -8.10
C ASN A 311 5.51 -11.69 -9.58
N GLY A 312 6.46 -10.85 -9.97
CA GLY A 312 6.93 -10.72 -11.34
C GLY A 312 5.85 -10.28 -12.32
N LEU A 313 4.98 -9.36 -11.91
CA LEU A 313 3.90 -8.85 -12.76
C LEU A 313 4.39 -7.98 -13.91
N ARG A 314 5.57 -7.37 -13.75
CA ARG A 314 6.20 -6.58 -14.81
C ARG A 314 7.07 -7.46 -15.70
N PRO A 315 7.07 -7.23 -17.04
CA PRO A 315 7.97 -7.92 -17.93
C PRO A 315 9.40 -7.37 -17.80
N ALA A 316 10.38 -8.24 -17.96
CA ALA A 316 11.78 -7.86 -18.17
C ALA A 316 12.42 -8.85 -19.12
N ARG A 317 13.09 -8.32 -20.13
CA ARG A 317 13.76 -9.07 -21.20
C ARG A 317 15.22 -8.69 -21.25
N TYR A 318 16.06 -9.62 -21.68
CA TYR A 318 17.46 -9.32 -21.96
C TYR A 318 17.93 -9.94 -23.27
N VAL A 319 18.91 -9.29 -23.87
CA VAL A 319 19.66 -9.77 -25.04
C VAL A 319 21.14 -9.55 -24.80
N VAL A 320 21.96 -10.55 -25.06
CA VAL A 320 23.41 -10.50 -25.03
C VAL A 320 23.95 -10.70 -26.44
N THR A 321 24.90 -9.86 -26.85
CA THR A 321 25.46 -9.88 -28.23
C THR A 321 26.94 -10.26 -28.26
N LYS A 322 27.42 -10.71 -29.41
CA LYS A 322 28.81 -11.10 -29.64
C LYS A 322 29.85 -9.99 -29.46
N ASN A 323 29.40 -8.75 -29.71
CA ASN A 323 30.21 -7.54 -29.55
C ASN A 323 30.20 -6.95 -28.12
N GLY A 324 29.72 -7.73 -27.13
CA GLY A 324 29.83 -7.38 -25.73
C GLY A 324 28.77 -6.43 -25.20
N TYR A 325 27.64 -6.27 -25.90
CA TYR A 325 26.51 -5.51 -25.40
C TYR A 325 25.49 -6.43 -24.71
N ILE A 326 24.91 -5.92 -23.62
CA ILE A 326 23.70 -6.48 -23.02
C ILE A 326 22.63 -5.40 -22.92
N THR A 327 21.43 -5.73 -23.34
CA THR A 327 20.26 -4.86 -23.18
C THR A 327 19.26 -5.55 -22.25
N LEU A 328 18.86 -4.82 -21.20
CA LEU A 328 17.86 -5.21 -20.20
C LEU A 328 16.71 -4.21 -20.31
N ALA A 329 15.51 -4.66 -20.66
CA ALA A 329 14.37 -3.76 -20.81
C ALA A 329 13.04 -4.44 -20.47
N SER A 330 12.03 -3.65 -20.12
CA SER A 330 10.66 -4.14 -19.93
C SER A 330 10.06 -4.72 -21.20
N GLU A 331 10.53 -4.25 -22.37
CA GLU A 331 9.95 -4.58 -23.67
C GLU A 331 11.02 -5.07 -24.65
N ILE A 332 10.61 -5.86 -25.62
CA ILE A 332 11.45 -6.24 -26.77
C ILE A 332 11.38 -5.15 -27.83
N GLY A 333 12.43 -5.04 -28.65
CA GLY A 333 12.48 -4.09 -29.76
C GLY A 333 12.94 -2.69 -29.39
N VAL A 334 13.47 -2.49 -28.19
CA VAL A 334 14.12 -1.23 -27.77
C VAL A 334 15.42 -0.98 -28.56
N TRP A 335 15.99 -2.01 -29.13
CA TRP A 335 17.14 -1.96 -30.01
C TRP A 335 17.00 -2.99 -31.12
N ASN A 336 17.44 -2.67 -32.34
CA ASN A 336 17.41 -3.58 -33.47
C ASN A 336 18.69 -4.42 -33.52
N TYR A 337 18.61 -5.66 -33.07
CA TYR A 337 19.69 -6.63 -33.18
C TYR A 337 19.60 -7.44 -34.46
N GLN A 338 20.74 -7.67 -35.08
CA GLN A 338 20.81 -8.69 -36.11
C GLN A 338 20.81 -10.07 -35.43
N PRO A 339 20.02 -11.04 -35.91
CA PRO A 339 19.92 -12.36 -35.27
C PRO A 339 21.26 -13.08 -35.10
N GLU A 340 22.17 -12.90 -36.07
CA GLU A 340 23.53 -13.46 -36.07
C GLU A 340 24.44 -12.91 -34.97
N ASP A 341 24.16 -11.72 -34.45
CA ASP A 341 24.93 -11.09 -33.38
C ASP A 341 24.47 -11.52 -31.97
N VAL A 342 23.28 -12.13 -31.86
CA VAL A 342 22.73 -12.52 -30.56
C VAL A 342 23.36 -13.82 -30.06
N ILE A 343 24.05 -13.78 -28.90
CA ILE A 343 24.57 -14.95 -28.20
C ILE A 343 23.47 -15.61 -27.38
N SER A 344 22.77 -14.81 -26.58
CA SER A 344 21.68 -15.28 -25.73
C SER A 344 20.60 -14.23 -25.57
N LYS A 345 19.39 -14.68 -25.33
CA LYS A 345 18.24 -13.84 -24.99
C LYS A 345 17.34 -14.56 -24.00
N GLY A 346 16.68 -13.82 -23.15
CA GLY A 346 15.83 -14.41 -22.15
C GLY A 346 14.92 -13.40 -21.45
N ARG A 347 14.34 -13.86 -20.36
CA ARG A 347 13.54 -13.04 -19.48
C ARG A 347 14.03 -13.15 -18.04
N VAL A 348 13.85 -12.09 -17.27
CA VAL A 348 13.94 -12.11 -15.82
C VAL A 348 12.55 -12.47 -15.29
N GLY A 349 12.46 -13.49 -14.46
CA GLY A 349 11.20 -13.99 -13.91
C GLY A 349 10.88 -13.41 -12.52
N PRO A 350 9.78 -13.87 -11.89
CA PRO A 350 9.39 -13.46 -10.54
C PRO A 350 10.51 -13.61 -9.51
N GLY A 351 10.83 -12.55 -8.80
CA GLY A 351 11.89 -12.53 -7.80
C GLY A 351 13.31 -12.75 -8.32
N GLN A 352 13.50 -12.84 -9.64
CA GLN A 352 14.82 -13.02 -10.24
C GLN A 352 15.58 -11.70 -10.37
N ILE A 353 16.90 -11.82 -10.49
CA ILE A 353 17.84 -10.72 -10.69
C ILE A 353 18.85 -11.12 -11.76
N LEU A 354 19.23 -10.14 -12.57
CA LEU A 354 20.32 -10.24 -13.52
C LEU A 354 21.23 -9.02 -13.36
N ALA A 355 22.52 -9.22 -13.20
CA ALA A 355 23.47 -8.13 -13.02
C ALA A 355 24.66 -8.31 -13.96
N VAL A 356 25.25 -7.19 -14.36
CA VAL A 356 26.47 -7.14 -15.18
C VAL A 356 27.51 -6.32 -14.44
N ASP A 357 28.65 -6.89 -14.19
CA ASP A 357 29.83 -6.18 -13.72
C ASP A 357 30.60 -5.62 -14.91
N THR A 358 30.53 -4.31 -15.14
CA THR A 358 31.18 -3.67 -16.29
C THR A 358 32.71 -3.59 -16.17
N GLN A 359 33.28 -3.82 -15.00
CA GLN A 359 34.73 -3.89 -14.82
C GLN A 359 35.31 -5.24 -15.24
N THR A 360 34.58 -6.34 -14.96
CA THR A 360 35.04 -7.70 -15.28
C THR A 360 34.39 -8.29 -16.52
N GLY A 361 33.25 -7.74 -16.96
CA GLY A 361 32.42 -8.30 -18.03
C GLY A 361 31.60 -9.52 -17.57
N GLU A 362 31.54 -9.80 -16.29
CA GLU A 362 30.81 -10.95 -15.75
C GLU A 362 29.29 -10.67 -15.74
N VAL A 363 28.53 -11.63 -16.24
CA VAL A 363 27.04 -11.62 -16.15
C VAL A 363 26.63 -12.54 -15.01
N LEU A 364 26.00 -11.95 -14.00
CA LEU A 364 25.56 -12.63 -12.78
C LEU A 364 24.06 -12.93 -12.88
N HIS A 365 23.72 -14.20 -12.87
CA HIS A 365 22.35 -14.67 -12.78
C HIS A 365 21.87 -14.77 -11.32
N THR A 366 20.61 -15.07 -11.15
CA THR A 366 19.97 -15.17 -9.83
C THR A 366 20.72 -16.08 -8.86
N ASP A 367 21.19 -17.24 -9.35
CA ASP A 367 21.90 -18.22 -8.52
C ASP A 367 23.30 -17.73 -8.12
N ASP A 368 24.00 -17.03 -9.01
CA ASP A 368 25.31 -16.44 -8.72
C ASP A 368 25.21 -15.38 -7.61
N VAL A 369 24.18 -14.52 -7.70
CA VAL A 369 23.89 -13.54 -6.66
C VAL A 369 23.48 -14.22 -5.35
N ALA A 370 22.65 -15.25 -5.41
CA ALA A 370 22.20 -16.01 -4.25
C ALA A 370 23.38 -16.68 -3.53
N ASP A 371 24.32 -17.28 -4.28
CA ASP A 371 25.51 -17.91 -3.72
C ASP A 371 26.44 -16.90 -3.01
N ARG A 372 26.59 -15.71 -3.59
CA ARG A 372 27.33 -14.61 -2.95
C ARG A 372 26.67 -14.19 -1.63
N LEU A 373 25.34 -14.06 -1.60
CA LEU A 373 24.59 -13.58 -0.44
C LEU A 373 24.55 -14.60 0.71
N LYS A 374 24.22 -15.86 0.43
CA LYS A 374 24.10 -16.90 1.46
C LYS A 374 25.43 -17.25 2.12
N SER A 375 26.55 -17.06 1.40
CA SER A 375 27.89 -17.36 1.88
C SER A 375 28.55 -16.25 2.71
N ARG A 376 27.92 -15.07 2.84
CA ARG A 376 28.48 -13.93 3.59
C ARG A 376 28.72 -14.26 5.06
N HIS A 377 27.74 -14.88 5.71
CA HIS A 377 27.78 -15.22 7.13
C HIS A 377 27.04 -16.54 7.39
N PRO A 378 27.27 -17.20 8.52
CA PRO A 378 26.59 -18.44 8.89
C PRO A 378 25.18 -18.18 9.44
N TYR A 379 24.32 -17.55 8.65
CA TYR A 379 22.97 -17.12 9.05
C TYR A 379 22.13 -18.26 9.61
N ARG A 380 22.19 -19.46 8.99
CA ARG A 380 21.46 -20.63 9.44
C ARG A 380 21.87 -21.07 10.85
N LYS A 381 23.16 -20.98 11.18
CA LYS A 381 23.67 -21.26 12.52
C LYS A 381 23.17 -20.20 13.50
N TRP A 382 23.29 -18.92 13.15
CA TRP A 382 22.83 -17.81 13.98
C TRP A 382 21.34 -17.88 14.29
N LEU A 383 20.51 -18.17 13.30
CA LEU A 383 19.07 -18.34 13.49
C LEU A 383 18.73 -19.55 14.37
N LYS A 384 19.41 -20.67 14.16
CA LYS A 384 19.20 -21.88 14.96
C LYS A 384 19.55 -21.67 16.44
N GLU A 385 20.59 -20.90 16.72
CA GLU A 385 21.09 -20.67 18.07
C GLU A 385 20.35 -19.54 18.78
N ASN A 386 19.88 -18.53 18.08
CA ASN A 386 19.37 -17.30 18.66
C ASN A 386 17.91 -16.98 18.36
N ALA A 387 17.32 -17.46 17.28
CA ALA A 387 15.92 -17.16 16.99
C ALA A 387 14.98 -18.05 17.83
N LEU A 388 13.91 -17.45 18.32
CA LEU A 388 12.86 -18.14 19.07
C LEU A 388 11.61 -18.28 18.22
N ARG A 389 11.19 -19.50 17.89
CA ARG A 389 9.91 -19.74 17.22
C ARG A 389 8.84 -20.01 18.25
N ILE A 390 7.87 -19.11 18.35
CA ILE A 390 6.72 -19.28 19.25
C ILE A 390 5.73 -20.23 18.54
N GLN A 391 5.85 -21.50 18.86
CA GLN A 391 4.95 -22.53 18.36
C GLN A 391 4.01 -22.99 19.48
N ALA A 392 2.78 -23.40 19.08
CA ALA A 392 1.90 -24.08 20.00
C ALA A 392 2.51 -25.43 20.38
N LYS A 393 2.68 -25.70 21.66
CA LYS A 393 3.13 -27.01 22.17
C LYS A 393 1.96 -27.99 22.18
N LEU A 394 2.27 -29.30 22.21
CA LEU A 394 1.23 -30.33 22.37
C LEU A 394 0.41 -30.16 23.66
N ASP A 395 1.04 -29.59 24.70
CA ASP A 395 0.40 -29.26 25.97
C ASP A 395 -0.53 -28.02 25.93
N ASP A 396 -0.58 -27.31 24.81
CA ASP A 396 -1.49 -26.18 24.62
C ASP A 396 -2.98 -26.56 24.57
N ARG A 397 -3.30 -27.85 24.68
CA ARG A 397 -4.68 -28.33 24.80
C ARG A 397 -5.31 -28.04 26.16
N ASP A 398 -4.50 -27.78 27.16
CA ASP A 398 -5.00 -27.36 28.48
C ASP A 398 -5.29 -25.86 28.46
N HIS A 399 -6.44 -25.55 27.93
CA HIS A 399 -7.00 -24.19 28.02
C HIS A 399 -7.71 -24.05 29.36
N GLY A 400 -6.95 -24.11 30.43
CA GLY A 400 -7.40 -24.05 31.79
C GLY A 400 -8.77 -23.49 32.12
N SER A 401 -9.31 -23.92 33.20
CA SER A 401 -10.61 -23.59 33.78
C SER A 401 -10.93 -22.11 34.07
N ASP A 402 -10.22 -21.16 33.46
CA ASP A 402 -10.25 -19.75 33.85
C ASP A 402 -11.12 -18.86 32.95
N PHE A 403 -12.21 -19.43 32.37
CA PHE A 403 -13.19 -18.62 31.67
C PHE A 403 -13.96 -17.71 32.63
N LEU A 404 -14.35 -16.55 32.12
CA LEU A 404 -15.21 -15.62 32.85
C LEU A 404 -16.53 -16.30 33.24
N SER A 405 -17.03 -16.03 34.43
CA SER A 405 -18.37 -16.45 34.81
C SER A 405 -19.40 -15.86 33.83
N THR A 406 -20.54 -16.52 33.67
CA THR A 406 -21.61 -16.07 32.77
C THR A 406 -22.02 -14.63 33.05
N GLU A 407 -22.07 -14.21 34.31
CA GLU A 407 -22.41 -12.85 34.70
C GLU A 407 -21.32 -11.87 34.29
N ARG A 408 -20.06 -12.22 34.56
CA ARG A 408 -18.92 -11.38 34.20
C ARG A 408 -18.77 -11.26 32.67
N LEU A 409 -18.94 -12.36 31.94
CA LEU A 409 -18.94 -12.34 30.49
C LEU A 409 -20.01 -11.39 29.91
N LYS A 410 -21.22 -11.37 30.49
CA LYS A 410 -22.27 -10.42 30.08
C LYS A 410 -21.86 -8.96 30.32
N GLN A 411 -21.15 -8.67 31.41
CA GLN A 411 -20.63 -7.32 31.68
C GLN A 411 -19.62 -6.91 30.58
N TYR A 412 -18.68 -7.80 30.23
CA TYR A 412 -17.72 -7.55 29.15
C TYR A 412 -18.42 -7.37 27.80
N MET A 413 -19.37 -8.25 27.46
CA MET A 413 -20.09 -8.12 26.18
C MET A 413 -20.82 -6.79 26.07
N LYS A 414 -21.42 -6.27 27.17
CA LYS A 414 -22.08 -4.96 27.16
C LYS A 414 -21.07 -3.83 27.09
N MET A 415 -19.98 -3.88 27.88
CA MET A 415 -18.94 -2.87 27.89
C MET A 415 -18.29 -2.65 26.51
N PHE A 416 -18.10 -3.75 25.77
CA PHE A 416 -17.42 -3.77 24.47
C PHE A 416 -18.35 -4.03 23.27
N GLN A 417 -19.67 -3.82 23.48
CA GLN A 417 -20.70 -3.92 22.43
C GLN A 417 -20.72 -5.25 21.64
N VAL A 418 -20.44 -6.38 22.29
CA VAL A 418 -20.66 -7.68 21.67
C VAL A 418 -22.15 -7.99 21.71
N THR A 419 -22.81 -7.94 20.56
CA THR A 419 -24.24 -8.20 20.40
C THR A 419 -24.53 -9.67 20.13
N PHE A 420 -25.80 -10.09 20.23
CA PHE A 420 -26.20 -11.43 19.80
C PHE A 420 -25.98 -11.63 18.30
N GLU A 421 -26.21 -10.60 17.48
CA GLU A 421 -25.93 -10.64 16.04
C GLU A 421 -24.45 -10.91 15.76
N GLU A 422 -23.53 -10.20 16.43
CA GLU A 422 -22.10 -10.41 16.25
C GLU A 422 -21.68 -11.81 16.69
N ARG A 423 -22.20 -12.28 17.80
CA ARG A 423 -21.97 -13.63 18.32
C ARG A 423 -22.37 -14.69 17.29
N ASP A 424 -23.58 -14.55 16.69
CA ASP A 424 -24.15 -15.54 15.76
C ASP A 424 -23.70 -15.39 14.32
N GLN A 425 -23.51 -14.17 13.83
CA GLN A 425 -23.27 -13.88 12.42
C GLN A 425 -21.79 -13.60 12.10
N VAL A 426 -20.95 -13.35 13.11
CA VAL A 426 -19.53 -13.08 12.93
C VAL A 426 -18.68 -14.16 13.61
N LEU A 427 -18.77 -14.28 14.93
CA LEU A 427 -17.90 -15.17 15.70
C LEU A 427 -18.21 -16.65 15.46
N ARG A 428 -19.48 -17.03 15.42
CA ARG A 428 -19.87 -18.41 15.19
C ARG A 428 -19.45 -18.94 13.81
N PRO A 429 -19.67 -18.25 12.68
CA PRO A 429 -19.17 -18.71 11.37
C PRO A 429 -17.64 -18.82 11.31
N LEU A 430 -16.92 -17.91 11.94
CA LEU A 430 -15.47 -17.99 12.04
C LEU A 430 -15.04 -19.26 12.78
N ALA A 431 -15.73 -19.60 13.86
CA ALA A 431 -15.43 -20.79 14.65
C ALA A 431 -15.79 -22.10 13.94
N GLU A 432 -16.96 -22.16 13.29
CA GLU A 432 -17.47 -23.36 12.62
C GLU A 432 -16.79 -23.63 11.28
N ASN A 433 -16.59 -22.56 10.47
CA ASN A 433 -16.17 -22.70 9.07
C ASN A 433 -14.71 -22.26 8.82
N GLY A 434 -14.06 -21.60 9.78
CA GLY A 434 -12.72 -21.05 9.60
C GLY A 434 -12.63 -20.03 8.47
N GLN A 435 -13.68 -19.22 8.30
CA GLN A 435 -13.77 -18.10 7.36
C GLN A 435 -14.84 -17.11 7.80
N GLU A 436 -14.75 -15.87 7.32
CA GLU A 436 -15.79 -14.87 7.55
C GLU A 436 -17.12 -15.30 6.95
N ALA A 437 -18.21 -14.88 7.58
CA ALA A 437 -19.52 -14.90 6.96
C ALA A 437 -19.53 -14.00 5.72
N VAL A 438 -20.19 -14.45 4.66
CA VAL A 438 -20.29 -13.72 3.40
C VAL A 438 -21.70 -13.17 3.24
N GLY A 439 -21.80 -11.86 3.00
CA GLY A 439 -23.06 -11.20 2.62
C GLY A 439 -23.08 -10.87 1.14
N SER A 440 -24.27 -10.76 0.56
CA SER A 440 -24.47 -10.43 -0.85
C SER A 440 -24.76 -8.94 -1.08
N MET A 441 -25.17 -8.21 -0.04
CA MET A 441 -25.51 -6.79 -0.09
C MET A 441 -24.40 -5.95 0.53
N GLY A 442 -24.28 -4.71 0.08
CA GLY A 442 -23.41 -3.75 0.74
C GLY A 442 -23.96 -3.30 2.09
N ASP A 443 -23.17 -2.55 2.84
CA ASP A 443 -23.58 -1.90 4.07
C ASP A 443 -24.51 -0.73 3.77
N ASP A 444 -25.76 -0.79 4.25
CA ASP A 444 -26.78 0.24 4.10
C ASP A 444 -27.08 0.97 5.42
N THR A 445 -26.27 0.75 6.44
CA THR A 445 -26.35 1.44 7.72
C THR A 445 -25.70 2.83 7.67
N PRO A 446 -26.03 3.75 8.59
CA PRO A 446 -25.40 5.05 8.66
C PRO A 446 -23.88 4.94 8.85
N MET A 447 -23.14 5.89 8.30
CA MET A 447 -21.75 6.10 8.67
C MET A 447 -21.67 6.31 10.20
N ALA A 448 -20.58 5.86 10.84
CA ALA A 448 -20.46 5.91 12.29
C ALA A 448 -20.77 7.29 12.88
N VAL A 449 -20.26 8.37 12.27
CA VAL A 449 -20.49 9.76 12.70
C VAL A 449 -21.94 10.22 12.55
N LEU A 450 -22.74 9.57 11.71
CA LEU A 450 -24.16 9.91 11.46
C LEU A 450 -25.12 8.96 12.16
N SER A 451 -24.61 7.91 12.82
CA SER A 451 -25.42 6.96 13.57
C SER A 451 -25.97 7.58 14.86
N SER A 452 -27.19 7.21 15.21
CA SER A 452 -27.79 7.51 16.52
C SER A 452 -27.43 6.47 17.58
N ARG A 453 -26.62 5.47 17.23
CA ARG A 453 -26.14 4.41 18.11
C ARG A 453 -24.66 4.60 18.37
N VAL A 454 -24.20 4.09 19.50
CA VAL A 454 -22.74 4.00 19.74
C VAL A 454 -22.14 3.07 18.70
N ARG A 455 -21.09 3.52 18.03
CA ARG A 455 -20.34 2.77 17.04
C ARG A 455 -18.90 2.56 17.50
N SER A 456 -18.34 1.44 17.14
CA SER A 456 -16.93 1.16 17.44
C SER A 456 -16.02 2.18 16.74
N VAL A 457 -14.88 2.53 17.35
CA VAL A 457 -13.86 3.38 16.70
C VAL A 457 -13.39 2.77 15.36
N TYR A 458 -13.42 1.44 15.24
CA TYR A 458 -13.10 0.78 13.97
C TYR A 458 -14.03 1.15 12.82
N ASP A 459 -15.28 1.48 13.10
CA ASP A 459 -16.29 1.82 12.08
C ASP A 459 -16.06 3.19 11.44
N TYR A 460 -15.20 4.02 12.01
CA TYR A 460 -14.77 5.29 11.41
C TYR A 460 -13.71 5.13 10.33
N PHE A 461 -13.15 3.93 10.16
CA PHE A 461 -12.11 3.66 9.17
C PHE A 461 -12.67 2.93 7.95
N ARG A 462 -12.37 3.46 6.78
CA ARG A 462 -12.61 2.83 5.48
C ARG A 462 -11.29 2.42 4.85
N GLN A 463 -11.16 1.17 4.44
CA GLN A 463 -9.96 0.68 3.81
C GLN A 463 -9.75 1.36 2.45
N GLN A 464 -8.55 1.80 2.18
CA GLN A 464 -8.13 2.23 0.85
C GLN A 464 -7.76 1.00 0.03
N PHE A 465 -8.29 0.93 -1.19
CA PHE A 465 -7.87 -0.11 -2.13
C PHE A 465 -6.70 0.39 -2.96
N ALA A 466 -5.83 -0.54 -3.38
CA ALA A 466 -4.81 -0.23 -4.36
C ALA A 466 -5.48 0.20 -5.67
N GLN A 467 -5.25 1.43 -6.08
CA GLN A 467 -5.65 1.96 -7.39
C GLN A 467 -4.53 1.71 -8.38
N VAL A 468 -4.28 0.44 -8.68
CA VAL A 468 -3.17 0.02 -9.51
C VAL A 468 -3.65 -0.45 -10.88
N THR A 469 -2.82 -0.24 -11.88
CA THR A 469 -2.99 -0.81 -13.21
C THR A 469 -2.71 -2.32 -13.24
N ASN A 470 -2.19 -2.87 -12.13
CA ASN A 470 -1.90 -4.29 -11.97
C ASN A 470 -3.00 -5.01 -11.19
N PRO A 471 -3.23 -6.30 -11.47
CA PRO A 471 -4.20 -7.08 -10.72
C PRO A 471 -3.80 -7.21 -9.24
N PRO A 472 -4.77 -7.30 -8.32
CA PRO A 472 -4.50 -7.67 -6.94
C PRO A 472 -3.93 -9.09 -6.87
N ILE A 473 -3.23 -9.40 -5.78
CA ILE A 473 -2.72 -10.75 -5.52
C ILE A 473 -3.92 -11.70 -5.28
N ASP A 474 -3.88 -12.89 -5.85
CA ASP A 474 -4.86 -13.93 -5.53
C ASP A 474 -4.37 -14.73 -4.31
N PRO A 475 -5.01 -14.63 -3.13
CA PRO A 475 -4.51 -15.26 -1.90
C PRO A 475 -4.60 -16.78 -1.90
N LEU A 476 -5.26 -17.39 -2.89
CA LEU A 476 -5.34 -18.84 -3.05
C LEU A 476 -4.31 -19.36 -4.06
N ARG A 477 -4.24 -18.75 -5.25
CA ARG A 477 -3.31 -19.17 -6.32
C ARG A 477 -1.90 -18.71 -6.07
N GLU A 478 -1.75 -17.54 -5.48
CA GLU A 478 -0.47 -16.89 -5.22
C GLU A 478 -0.08 -16.94 -3.74
N ALA A 479 -0.62 -17.89 -2.98
CA ALA A 479 -0.30 -18.08 -1.56
C ALA A 479 1.21 -18.18 -1.28
N ILE A 480 1.98 -18.64 -2.26
CA ILE A 480 3.44 -18.77 -2.16
C ILE A 480 4.16 -17.42 -1.90
N VAL A 481 3.59 -16.30 -2.36
CA VAL A 481 4.19 -14.97 -2.16
C VAL A 481 3.71 -14.29 -0.90
N MET A 482 2.64 -14.78 -0.26
CA MET A 482 2.00 -14.13 0.88
C MET A 482 2.44 -14.70 2.22
N SER A 483 2.56 -13.84 3.25
CA SER A 483 2.92 -14.26 4.61
C SER A 483 2.32 -13.38 5.68
N LEU A 484 1.83 -14.01 6.75
CA LEU A 484 1.42 -13.35 8.00
C LEU A 484 2.50 -13.44 9.09
N GLU A 485 3.70 -13.89 8.75
CA GLU A 485 4.80 -13.99 9.71
C GLU A 485 5.21 -12.61 10.22
N THR A 486 5.40 -12.52 11.52
CA THR A 486 5.85 -11.30 12.20
C THR A 486 6.90 -11.63 13.26
N CYS A 487 7.78 -10.66 13.55
CA CYS A 487 8.86 -10.81 14.52
C CYS A 487 8.69 -9.88 15.71
N LEU A 488 9.05 -10.36 16.90
CA LEU A 488 9.09 -9.62 18.16
C LEU A 488 10.53 -9.44 18.65
N GLY A 489 10.74 -8.42 19.46
CA GLY A 489 12.03 -8.00 19.99
C GLY A 489 12.45 -6.65 19.38
N ALA A 490 13.48 -6.00 19.94
CA ALA A 490 14.02 -4.75 19.42
C ALA A 490 14.67 -4.96 18.04
N GLU A 491 14.46 -4.02 17.12
CA GLU A 491 15.19 -3.99 15.86
C GLU A 491 16.65 -3.55 16.09
N ARG A 492 17.56 -4.04 15.24
CA ARG A 492 18.97 -3.70 15.31
C ARG A 492 19.41 -2.94 14.07
N ASN A 493 20.63 -2.40 14.14
CA ASN A 493 21.26 -1.67 13.05
C ASN A 493 21.45 -2.55 11.82
N VAL A 494 20.86 -2.17 10.69
CA VAL A 494 20.94 -2.96 9.44
C VAL A 494 22.32 -2.94 8.78
N PHE A 495 23.19 -2.01 9.14
CA PHE A 495 24.56 -1.97 8.61
C PHE A 495 25.45 -3.05 9.21
N GLU A 496 25.07 -3.59 10.36
CA GLU A 496 25.82 -4.66 11.04
C GLU A 496 25.20 -6.03 10.75
N GLU A 497 26.04 -7.04 10.75
CA GLU A 497 25.63 -8.44 10.60
C GLU A 497 26.30 -9.26 11.71
N THR A 498 25.55 -9.56 12.77
CA THR A 498 26.02 -10.32 13.94
C THR A 498 25.02 -11.40 14.34
N ALA A 499 25.46 -12.36 15.16
CA ALA A 499 24.60 -13.42 15.69
C ALA A 499 23.43 -12.85 16.53
N ASP A 500 23.66 -11.71 17.19
CA ASP A 500 22.64 -11.05 18.01
C ASP A 500 21.45 -10.51 17.23
N HIS A 501 21.61 -10.21 15.94
CA HIS A 501 20.51 -9.81 15.05
C HIS A 501 19.49 -10.94 14.91
N ALA A 502 19.88 -12.19 15.07
CA ALA A 502 18.98 -13.33 15.06
C ALA A 502 18.20 -13.53 16.38
N ASN A 503 18.47 -12.73 17.44
CA ASN A 503 17.73 -12.82 18.71
C ASN A 503 16.35 -12.16 18.59
N ARG A 504 15.47 -12.80 17.84
CA ARG A 504 14.08 -12.36 17.60
C ARG A 504 13.12 -13.52 17.86
N ALA A 505 11.90 -13.20 18.32
CA ALA A 505 10.84 -14.19 18.45
C ALA A 505 9.92 -14.12 17.22
N ILE A 506 9.73 -15.25 16.56
CA ILE A 506 8.99 -15.37 15.29
C ILE A 506 7.62 -15.95 15.58
N LEU A 507 6.59 -15.28 15.07
CA LEU A 507 5.20 -15.69 15.09
C LEU A 507 4.73 -15.96 13.66
N SER A 508 4.08 -17.08 13.42
CA SER A 508 3.52 -17.43 12.11
C SER A 508 2.32 -16.56 11.70
N SER A 509 1.72 -15.85 12.66
CA SER A 509 0.57 -14.96 12.45
C SER A 509 0.49 -13.96 13.60
N PRO A 510 0.00 -12.71 13.37
CA PRO A 510 -0.24 -11.74 14.42
C PRO A 510 -1.43 -12.09 15.31
N VAL A 511 -2.21 -13.11 14.95
CA VAL A 511 -3.40 -13.56 15.69
C VAL A 511 -2.96 -14.58 16.76
N ILE A 512 -2.93 -14.15 18.01
CA ILE A 512 -2.33 -14.91 19.11
C ILE A 512 -3.36 -15.84 19.76
N SER A 513 -2.96 -17.11 19.98
CA SER A 513 -3.75 -18.05 20.80
C SER A 513 -3.54 -17.85 22.29
N PRO A 514 -4.46 -18.30 23.16
CA PRO A 514 -4.29 -18.21 24.61
C PRO A 514 -2.97 -18.80 25.10
N ALA A 515 -2.57 -19.94 24.56
CA ALA A 515 -1.32 -20.60 24.93
C ALA A 515 -0.09 -19.82 24.51
N LYS A 516 -0.04 -19.33 23.25
CA LYS A 516 1.04 -18.46 22.79
C LYS A 516 1.13 -17.17 23.58
N TRP A 517 -0.03 -16.60 23.97
CA TRP A 517 -0.08 -15.41 24.82
C TRP A 517 0.58 -15.68 26.18
N ARG A 518 0.21 -16.76 26.87
CA ARG A 518 0.86 -17.14 28.14
C ARG A 518 2.35 -17.33 27.97
N THR A 519 2.79 -17.99 26.90
CA THR A 519 4.22 -18.16 26.61
C THR A 519 4.93 -16.83 26.47
N LEU A 520 4.35 -15.88 25.75
CA LEU A 520 4.93 -14.54 25.55
C LEU A 520 5.02 -13.75 26.84
N MET A 521 3.95 -13.78 27.66
CA MET A 521 3.92 -13.03 28.93
C MET A 521 4.90 -13.54 29.98
N HIS A 522 5.32 -14.80 29.87
CA HIS A 522 6.27 -15.45 30.78
C HIS A 522 7.62 -15.76 30.10
N LEU A 523 7.95 -15.04 29.05
CA LEU A 523 9.19 -15.26 28.31
C LEU A 523 10.38 -14.71 29.10
N ASP A 524 11.07 -15.61 29.82
CA ASP A 524 12.29 -15.29 30.56
C ASP A 524 13.51 -15.41 29.62
N ARG A 525 13.75 -14.36 28.83
CA ARG A 525 14.86 -14.30 27.89
C ARG A 525 15.34 -12.86 27.73
N PRO A 526 16.67 -12.62 27.72
CA PRO A 526 17.21 -11.29 27.45
C PRO A 526 16.71 -10.70 26.14
N GLY A 527 16.31 -9.44 26.18
CA GLY A 527 15.79 -8.72 25.00
C GLY A 527 14.28 -8.88 24.78
N PHE A 528 13.54 -9.54 25.68
CA PHE A 528 12.08 -9.73 25.61
C PHE A 528 11.33 -9.30 26.88
N ALA A 529 11.83 -8.29 27.58
CA ALA A 529 11.19 -7.78 28.77
C ALA A 529 9.81 -7.17 28.47
N VAL A 530 8.80 -7.68 29.17
CA VAL A 530 7.39 -7.29 29.01
C VAL A 530 7.04 -6.14 29.96
N HIS A 531 6.23 -5.21 29.50
CA HIS A 531 5.55 -4.21 30.32
C HIS A 531 4.10 -4.05 29.88
N THR A 532 3.17 -4.24 30.82
CA THR A 532 1.74 -4.11 30.55
C THR A 532 1.21 -2.75 31.02
N ILE A 533 0.54 -2.05 30.12
CA ILE A 533 -0.15 -0.78 30.39
C ILE A 533 -1.66 -1.09 30.44
N ASP A 534 -2.28 -0.79 31.57
CA ASP A 534 -3.73 -0.94 31.72
C ASP A 534 -4.45 0.20 30.99
N LEU A 535 -5.35 -0.17 30.08
CA LEU A 535 -6.17 0.77 29.33
C LEU A 535 -7.45 1.19 30.10
N ASN A 536 -7.73 0.61 31.30
CA ASN A 536 -8.87 1.00 32.13
C ASN A 536 -8.50 2.21 32.99
N VAL A 537 -8.98 3.36 32.61
CA VAL A 537 -8.68 4.64 33.25
C VAL A 537 -9.87 5.14 34.07
N ASP A 538 -9.65 5.94 35.11
CA ASP A 538 -10.71 6.57 35.90
C ASP A 538 -11.64 7.39 34.99
N GLU A 539 -12.96 7.23 35.15
CA GLU A 539 -13.96 7.88 34.29
C GLU A 539 -13.94 9.41 34.35
N SER A 540 -13.31 10.00 35.38
CA SER A 540 -13.16 11.45 35.53
C SER A 540 -12.01 12.02 34.68
N ILE A 541 -11.09 11.16 34.17
CA ILE A 541 -9.96 11.62 33.38
C ILE A 541 -10.46 11.85 31.94
N PRO A 542 -10.20 13.04 31.36
CA PRO A 542 -10.52 13.28 29.94
C PRO A 542 -9.82 12.27 29.04
N LEU A 543 -10.56 11.66 28.11
CA LEU A 543 -10.04 10.59 27.23
C LEU A 543 -8.77 11.00 26.47
N GLY A 544 -8.73 12.26 25.98
CA GLY A 544 -7.55 12.77 25.29
C GLY A 544 -6.29 12.82 26.16
N ASP A 545 -6.46 13.10 27.45
CA ASP A 545 -5.35 13.12 28.43
C ASP A 545 -4.92 11.69 28.76
N ALA A 546 -5.89 10.78 28.95
CA ALA A 546 -5.63 9.38 29.22
C ALA A 546 -4.82 8.73 28.06
N VAL A 547 -5.19 9.01 26.82
CA VAL A 547 -4.49 8.52 25.63
C VAL A 547 -3.05 9.03 25.56
N ARG A 548 -2.84 10.30 25.84
CA ARG A 548 -1.48 10.89 25.90
C ARG A 548 -0.64 10.33 27.03
N ASP A 549 -1.25 10.05 28.18
CA ASP A 549 -0.56 9.46 29.33
C ASP A 549 -0.13 8.01 29.03
N ILE A 550 -0.99 7.21 28.43
CA ILE A 550 -0.66 5.85 27.95
C ILE A 550 0.56 5.87 27.02
N ALA A 551 0.62 6.83 26.11
CA ALA A 551 1.76 6.97 25.20
C ALA A 551 3.07 7.32 25.93
N LYS A 552 3.00 8.18 26.97
CA LYS A 552 4.15 8.51 27.84
C LYS A 552 4.60 7.33 28.70
N GLN A 553 3.65 6.55 29.24
CA GLN A 553 3.97 5.34 29.99
C GLN A 553 4.73 4.33 29.08
N ALA A 554 4.30 4.18 27.83
CA ALA A 554 4.99 3.35 26.86
C ALA A 554 6.42 3.84 26.59
N GLU A 555 6.63 5.15 26.41
CA GLU A 555 7.97 5.73 26.27
C GLU A 555 8.86 5.42 27.48
N ALA A 556 8.36 5.66 28.70
CA ALA A 556 9.11 5.38 29.91
C ALA A 556 9.53 3.91 30.00
N ALA A 557 8.62 2.99 29.73
CA ALA A 557 8.90 1.56 29.75
C ALA A 557 9.94 1.16 28.69
N VAL A 558 9.87 1.72 27.47
CA VAL A 558 10.85 1.45 26.42
C VAL A 558 12.23 1.97 26.79
N ARG A 559 12.31 3.17 27.38
CA ARG A 559 13.59 3.73 27.86
C ARG A 559 14.19 2.95 29.03
N GLU A 560 13.37 2.21 29.80
CA GLU A 560 13.81 1.24 30.81
C GLU A 560 14.23 -0.11 30.21
N GLY A 561 14.23 -0.26 28.88
CA GLY A 561 14.65 -1.49 28.19
C GLY A 561 13.54 -2.54 28.02
N LYS A 562 12.27 -2.16 28.18
CA LYS A 562 11.13 -3.04 27.85
C LYS A 562 10.92 -3.08 26.36
N SER A 563 11.01 -4.26 25.78
CA SER A 563 10.88 -4.46 24.32
C SER A 563 9.50 -4.98 23.90
N LEU A 564 8.70 -5.48 24.84
CA LEU A 564 7.32 -5.92 24.60
C LEU A 564 6.36 -5.05 25.40
N ILE A 565 5.75 -4.08 24.74
CA ILE A 565 4.75 -3.19 25.35
C ILE A 565 3.38 -3.79 25.09
N VAL A 566 2.70 -4.17 26.16
CA VAL A 566 1.35 -4.75 26.13
C VAL A 566 0.33 -3.68 26.48
N LEU A 567 -0.63 -3.44 25.60
CA LEU A 567 -1.78 -2.59 25.83
C LEU A 567 -2.97 -3.51 26.16
N SER A 568 -3.49 -3.44 27.39
CA SER A 568 -4.53 -4.36 27.86
C SER A 568 -5.76 -3.64 28.40
N ASP A 569 -6.94 -4.00 27.90
CA ASP A 569 -8.24 -3.56 28.42
C ASP A 569 -8.93 -4.62 29.31
N ARG A 570 -8.19 -5.65 29.74
CA ARG A 570 -8.77 -6.86 30.31
C ARG A 570 -9.52 -6.66 31.62
N ASN A 571 -9.06 -5.81 32.50
CA ASN A 571 -9.58 -5.76 33.88
C ASN A 571 -10.58 -4.61 34.08
N ILE A 572 -11.77 -4.73 33.46
CA ILE A 572 -12.82 -3.73 33.65
C ILE A 572 -13.31 -3.64 35.09
N GLU A 573 -13.49 -2.41 35.56
CA GLU A 573 -13.98 -2.09 36.90
C GLU A 573 -15.07 -1.00 36.86
N ALA A 574 -15.94 -0.97 37.81
CA ALA A 574 -16.90 0.13 37.95
C ALA A 574 -16.17 1.43 38.29
N GLY A 575 -16.54 2.53 37.61
CA GLY A 575 -15.86 3.82 37.74
C GLY A 575 -14.64 3.97 36.89
N LYS A 576 -14.30 2.96 36.06
CA LYS A 576 -13.25 3.05 35.07
C LYS A 576 -13.80 2.82 33.63
N LEU A 577 -13.21 3.48 32.67
CA LEU A 577 -13.53 3.34 31.25
C LEU A 577 -12.35 2.72 30.50
N PRO A 578 -12.56 1.69 29.69
CA PRO A 578 -11.51 1.18 28.81
C PRO A 578 -11.26 2.14 27.64
N VAL A 579 -10.04 2.60 27.52
CA VAL A 579 -9.58 3.32 26.31
C VAL A 579 -9.59 2.35 25.14
N HIS A 580 -10.23 2.73 24.04
CA HIS A 580 -10.34 1.87 22.87
C HIS A 580 -8.96 1.52 22.31
N ALA A 581 -8.73 0.23 22.03
CA ALA A 581 -7.42 -0.28 21.61
C ALA A 581 -6.83 0.46 20.39
N ALA A 582 -7.67 0.85 19.42
CA ALA A 582 -7.19 1.59 18.24
C ALA A 582 -6.60 2.96 18.60
N LEU A 583 -7.22 3.70 19.53
CA LEU A 583 -6.71 4.98 20.01
C LEU A 583 -5.38 4.81 20.74
N ALA A 584 -5.29 3.82 21.62
CA ALA A 584 -4.07 3.54 22.38
C ALA A 584 -2.92 3.10 21.48
N VAL A 585 -3.16 2.16 20.56
CA VAL A 585 -2.13 1.67 19.61
C VAL A 585 -1.60 2.80 18.76
N GLY A 586 -2.50 3.59 18.15
CA GLY A 586 -2.09 4.69 17.28
C GLY A 586 -1.30 5.76 18.03
N ALA A 587 -1.77 6.20 19.21
CA ALA A 587 -1.09 7.19 20.02
C ALA A 587 0.31 6.71 20.46
N VAL A 588 0.42 5.47 20.93
CA VAL A 588 1.71 4.88 21.33
C VAL A 588 2.66 4.80 20.13
N HIS A 589 2.17 4.31 18.99
CA HIS A 589 2.99 4.19 17.78
C HIS A 589 3.54 5.54 17.31
N HIS A 590 2.69 6.55 17.22
CA HIS A 590 3.11 7.89 16.76
C HIS A 590 4.00 8.60 17.77
N HIS A 591 3.70 8.50 19.05
CA HIS A 591 4.53 9.10 20.10
C HIS A 591 5.94 8.49 20.10
N LEU A 592 6.05 7.15 20.14
CA LEU A 592 7.35 6.46 20.13
C LEU A 592 8.14 6.74 18.85
N SER A 593 7.48 6.89 17.70
CA SER A 593 8.11 7.28 16.44
C SER A 593 8.64 8.70 16.49
N ALA A 594 7.90 9.63 17.07
CA ALA A 594 8.32 11.04 17.21
C ALA A 594 9.55 11.17 18.11
N VAL A 595 9.58 10.45 19.24
CA VAL A 595 10.70 10.49 20.21
C VAL A 595 11.84 9.53 19.82
N GLY A 596 11.74 8.82 18.69
CA GLY A 596 12.83 8.03 18.10
C GLY A 596 13.10 6.69 18.79
N VAL A 597 12.16 6.13 19.54
CA VAL A 597 12.35 4.82 20.23
C VAL A 597 11.39 3.73 19.74
N ARG A 598 10.65 3.98 18.66
CA ARG A 598 9.64 3.02 18.17
C ARG A 598 10.23 1.67 17.78
N SER A 599 11.42 1.64 17.22
CA SER A 599 12.12 0.43 16.78
C SER A 599 12.71 -0.40 17.94
N GLU A 600 12.72 0.14 19.16
CA GLU A 600 13.17 -0.58 20.35
C GLU A 600 12.15 -1.57 20.90
N CYS A 601 10.89 -1.46 20.47
CA CYS A 601 9.81 -2.27 21.02
C CYS A 601 8.79 -2.75 19.99
N ASN A 602 7.99 -3.73 20.40
CA ASN A 602 6.77 -4.16 19.72
C ASN A 602 5.56 -3.81 20.57
N ILE A 603 4.47 -3.44 19.91
CA ILE A 603 3.18 -3.19 20.53
C ILE A 603 2.35 -4.47 20.42
N LEU A 604 2.09 -5.10 21.56
CA LEU A 604 1.19 -6.23 21.71
C LEU A 604 -0.14 -5.73 22.26
N VAL A 605 -1.24 -6.27 21.79
CA VAL A 605 -2.57 -5.79 22.19
C VAL A 605 -3.38 -6.94 22.76
N GLU A 606 -3.73 -6.87 24.05
CA GLU A 606 -4.69 -7.74 24.70
C GLU A 606 -6.02 -7.01 24.81
N THR A 607 -6.99 -7.35 23.95
CA THR A 607 -8.19 -6.52 23.85
C THR A 607 -9.48 -7.29 23.62
N ALA A 608 -10.55 -6.75 24.17
CA ALA A 608 -11.91 -7.17 23.90
C ALA A 608 -12.49 -6.58 22.61
N THR A 609 -11.91 -5.50 22.10
CA THR A 609 -12.49 -4.76 20.97
C THR A 609 -12.27 -5.43 19.62
N THR A 610 -11.31 -6.34 19.50
CA THR A 610 -10.90 -6.94 18.23
C THR A 610 -11.51 -8.32 18.05
N ARG A 611 -12.34 -8.50 17.02
CA ARG A 611 -13.11 -9.73 16.82
C ARG A 611 -13.18 -10.18 15.37
N ASP A 612 -13.09 -9.29 14.40
CA ASP A 612 -13.14 -9.59 12.96
C ASP A 612 -11.90 -9.08 12.22
N PRO A 613 -11.64 -9.52 10.97
CA PRO A 613 -10.44 -9.13 10.23
C PRO A 613 -10.23 -7.63 10.04
N HIS A 614 -11.30 -6.83 9.92
CA HIS A 614 -11.19 -5.37 9.80
C HIS A 614 -10.58 -4.77 11.06
N HIS A 615 -10.99 -5.20 12.24
CA HIS A 615 -10.45 -4.75 13.52
C HIS A 615 -8.95 -5.03 13.62
N TYR A 616 -8.53 -6.26 13.23
CA TYR A 616 -7.10 -6.59 13.17
C TYR A 616 -6.34 -5.73 12.18
N ALA A 617 -6.90 -5.50 10.99
CA ALA A 617 -6.27 -4.68 9.97
C ALA A 617 -6.06 -3.24 10.45
N VAL A 618 -7.03 -2.64 11.15
CA VAL A 618 -6.89 -1.30 11.72
C VAL A 618 -5.76 -1.26 12.75
N LEU A 619 -5.73 -2.19 13.70
CA LEU A 619 -4.66 -2.21 14.72
C LEU A 619 -3.28 -2.43 14.09
N MET A 620 -3.16 -3.36 13.13
CA MET A 620 -1.90 -3.59 12.42
C MET A 620 -1.50 -2.38 11.58
N GLY A 621 -2.43 -1.77 10.88
CA GLY A 621 -2.21 -0.57 10.06
C GLY A 621 -1.71 0.62 10.88
N PHE A 622 -2.07 0.71 12.15
CA PHE A 622 -1.59 1.73 13.08
C PHE A 622 -0.44 1.27 14.00
N GLY A 623 0.18 0.13 13.71
CA GLY A 623 1.47 -0.24 14.28
C GLY A 623 1.47 -1.37 15.30
N ALA A 624 0.34 -2.03 15.59
CA ALA A 624 0.34 -3.25 16.40
C ALA A 624 1.16 -4.36 15.73
N THR A 625 1.87 -5.16 16.51
CA THR A 625 2.67 -6.28 16.00
C THR A 625 1.93 -7.61 16.15
N ALA A 626 1.23 -7.80 17.26
CA ALA A 626 0.45 -9.00 17.50
C ALA A 626 -0.73 -8.69 18.44
N ILE A 627 -1.81 -9.47 18.32
CA ILE A 627 -3.09 -9.17 18.95
C ILE A 627 -3.64 -10.44 19.60
N TYR A 628 -3.99 -10.33 20.87
CA TYR A 628 -4.67 -11.36 21.64
C TYR A 628 -6.12 -10.94 21.91
N PRO A 629 -7.10 -11.50 21.17
CA PRO A 629 -8.50 -11.11 21.25
C PRO A 629 -9.21 -11.90 22.35
N TYR A 630 -8.88 -11.64 23.60
CA TYR A 630 -9.34 -12.48 24.72
C TYR A 630 -10.86 -12.63 24.81
N LEU A 631 -11.63 -11.55 24.56
CA LEU A 631 -13.09 -11.62 24.65
C LEU A 631 -13.71 -12.46 23.52
N ALA A 632 -13.12 -12.46 22.33
CA ALA A 632 -13.55 -13.36 21.27
C ALA A 632 -13.43 -14.84 21.72
N TYR A 633 -12.31 -15.21 22.35
CA TYR A 633 -12.13 -16.56 22.88
C TYR A 633 -13.10 -16.88 24.03
N GLU A 634 -13.37 -15.92 24.92
CA GLU A 634 -14.36 -16.07 25.99
C GLU A 634 -15.77 -16.34 25.43
N VAL A 635 -16.20 -15.58 24.42
CA VAL A 635 -17.49 -15.78 23.75
C VAL A 635 -17.55 -17.11 23.01
N LEU A 636 -16.49 -17.50 22.31
CA LEU A 636 -16.42 -18.79 21.64
C LEU A 636 -16.45 -19.97 22.62
N GLY A 637 -15.78 -19.83 23.76
CA GLY A 637 -15.86 -20.79 24.87
C GLY A 637 -17.26 -20.92 25.43
N ASP A 638 -18.01 -19.81 25.56
CA ASP A 638 -19.41 -19.81 25.96
C ASP A 638 -20.33 -20.49 24.95
N LEU A 639 -20.16 -20.21 23.65
CA LEU A 639 -20.90 -20.87 22.57
C LEU A 639 -20.70 -22.39 22.57
N LEU A 640 -19.49 -22.84 22.86
CA LEU A 640 -19.17 -24.27 22.99
C LEU A 640 -19.82 -24.87 24.25
N ARG A 641 -19.72 -24.17 25.38
CA ARG A 641 -20.31 -24.60 26.67
C ARG A 641 -21.82 -24.67 26.60
N THR A 642 -22.50 -23.79 25.86
CA THR A 642 -23.97 -23.79 25.68
C THR A 642 -24.42 -24.78 24.59
N GLY A 643 -23.50 -25.38 23.86
CA GLY A 643 -23.79 -26.33 22.79
C GLY A 643 -24.23 -25.68 21.47
N GLU A 644 -24.09 -24.39 21.34
CA GLU A 644 -24.38 -23.62 20.11
C GLU A 644 -23.31 -23.82 19.03
N VAL A 645 -22.08 -24.12 19.42
CA VAL A 645 -20.98 -24.57 18.56
C VAL A 645 -20.59 -25.98 19.01
N ILE A 646 -20.36 -26.88 18.07
CA ILE A 646 -19.97 -28.26 18.34
C ILE A 646 -18.48 -28.45 18.03
N GLY A 647 -17.75 -29.14 18.92
CA GLY A 647 -16.33 -29.42 18.73
C GLY A 647 -15.57 -29.43 20.05
N ASP A 648 -14.25 -29.45 19.97
CA ASP A 648 -13.41 -29.19 21.13
C ASP A 648 -12.85 -27.76 21.10
N LEU A 649 -12.47 -27.26 22.24
CA LEU A 649 -12.04 -25.87 22.43
C LEU A 649 -10.83 -25.50 21.56
N TYR A 650 -9.87 -26.39 21.40
CA TYR A 650 -8.67 -26.18 20.60
C TYR A 650 -9.02 -26.01 19.12
N GLU A 651 -9.85 -26.89 18.55
CA GLU A 651 -10.24 -26.83 17.15
C GLU A 651 -11.12 -25.60 16.85
N VAL A 652 -12.02 -25.22 17.76
CA VAL A 652 -12.84 -24.01 17.65
C VAL A 652 -11.94 -22.76 17.62
N PHE A 653 -11.00 -22.65 18.53
CA PHE A 653 -10.07 -21.51 18.57
C PHE A 653 -9.11 -21.46 17.38
N LYS A 654 -8.67 -22.63 16.91
CA LYS A 654 -7.85 -22.76 15.72
C LYS A 654 -8.61 -22.35 14.46
N SER A 655 -9.87 -22.78 14.36
CA SER A 655 -10.77 -22.41 13.26
C SER A 655 -10.99 -20.91 13.21
N TYR A 656 -11.28 -20.28 14.34
CA TYR A 656 -11.40 -18.81 14.44
C TYR A 656 -10.13 -18.10 13.92
N ARG A 657 -8.95 -18.48 14.42
CA ARG A 657 -7.68 -17.90 13.97
C ARG A 657 -7.44 -18.10 12.48
N LYS A 658 -7.80 -19.27 11.96
CA LYS A 658 -7.74 -19.55 10.52
C LYS A 658 -8.64 -18.61 9.71
N GLY A 659 -9.86 -18.37 10.20
CA GLY A 659 -10.80 -17.44 9.56
C GLY A 659 -10.28 -16.01 9.54
N ILE A 660 -9.78 -15.53 10.67
CA ILE A 660 -9.15 -14.19 10.75
C ILE A 660 -7.93 -14.10 9.83
N SER A 661 -7.06 -15.11 9.83
CA SER A 661 -5.87 -15.13 8.96
C SER A 661 -6.24 -15.09 7.48
N LYS A 662 -7.28 -15.83 7.06
CA LYS A 662 -7.82 -15.74 5.68
C LYS A 662 -8.35 -14.36 5.36
N GLY A 663 -9.06 -13.73 6.29
CA GLY A 663 -9.56 -12.36 6.13
C GLY A 663 -8.43 -11.34 5.97
N LEU A 664 -7.37 -11.45 6.77
CA LEU A 664 -6.17 -10.60 6.65
C LEU A 664 -5.48 -10.80 5.30
N LEU A 665 -5.28 -12.05 4.87
CA LEU A 665 -4.71 -12.33 3.55
C LEU A 665 -5.55 -11.74 2.41
N LYS A 666 -6.88 -11.77 2.53
CA LYS A 666 -7.79 -11.16 1.56
C LYS A 666 -7.64 -9.63 1.54
N ILE A 667 -7.49 -8.98 2.70
CA ILE A 667 -7.26 -7.54 2.79
C ILE A 667 -5.92 -7.18 2.15
N LEU A 668 -4.84 -7.87 2.52
CA LEU A 668 -3.52 -7.69 1.93
C LEU A 668 -3.56 -7.85 0.41
N SER A 669 -4.22 -8.90 -0.08
CA SER A 669 -4.32 -9.20 -1.51
C SER A 669 -4.96 -8.06 -2.30
N LYS A 670 -6.03 -7.46 -1.77
CA LYS A 670 -6.71 -6.31 -2.39
C LYS A 670 -5.89 -5.03 -2.38
N MET A 671 -4.95 -4.90 -1.44
CA MET A 671 -3.98 -3.82 -1.40
C MET A 671 -2.76 -4.08 -2.29
N GLY A 672 -2.62 -5.29 -2.83
CA GLY A 672 -1.42 -5.71 -3.57
C GLY A 672 -0.18 -5.82 -2.68
N ILE A 673 -0.37 -6.17 -1.41
CA ILE A 673 0.68 -6.34 -0.39
C ILE A 673 0.81 -7.82 -0.07
N SER A 674 2.04 -8.33 -0.07
CA SER A 674 2.29 -9.76 0.11
C SER A 674 2.53 -10.15 1.57
N THR A 675 3.10 -9.28 2.40
CA THR A 675 3.47 -9.62 3.77
C THR A 675 2.83 -8.71 4.80
N ILE A 676 2.44 -9.28 5.95
CA ILE A 676 1.88 -8.50 7.06
C ILE A 676 2.91 -7.53 7.65
N ALA A 677 4.20 -7.88 7.61
CA ALA A 677 5.28 -7.02 8.07
C ALA A 677 5.32 -5.70 7.29
N SER A 678 5.05 -5.73 5.99
CA SER A 678 4.98 -4.55 5.12
C SER A 678 3.65 -3.79 5.24
N TYR A 679 2.59 -4.44 5.72
CA TYR A 679 1.30 -3.80 6.01
C TYR A 679 1.30 -3.07 7.35
N ARG A 680 2.08 -3.54 8.32
CA ARG A 680 2.17 -2.94 9.66
C ARG A 680 2.62 -1.48 9.56
N GLY A 681 1.83 -0.56 10.15
CA GLY A 681 2.09 0.87 10.08
C GLY A 681 1.82 1.53 8.73
N ALA A 682 1.17 0.83 7.79
CA ALA A 682 0.86 1.35 6.46
C ALA A 682 -0.23 2.42 6.45
N GLN A 683 -1.11 2.43 7.44
CA GLN A 683 -2.19 3.42 7.58
C GLN A 683 -3.08 3.55 6.34
N LEU A 684 -3.30 2.45 5.62
CA LEU A 684 -4.08 2.40 4.37
C LEU A 684 -5.59 2.49 4.64
N PHE A 685 -5.98 3.55 5.31
CA PHE A 685 -7.35 3.87 5.68
C PHE A 685 -7.66 5.33 5.38
N GLU A 686 -8.94 5.62 5.20
CA GLU A 686 -9.49 6.95 5.36
C GLU A 686 -10.31 6.98 6.66
N ALA A 687 -10.01 7.94 7.53
CA ALA A 687 -10.83 8.24 8.69
C ALA A 687 -12.02 9.11 8.25
N VAL A 688 -13.24 8.71 8.58
CA VAL A 688 -14.45 9.44 8.22
C VAL A 688 -15.24 9.76 9.47
N GLY A 689 -15.27 11.02 9.83
CA GLY A 689 -16.05 11.50 10.98
C GLY A 689 -15.29 11.51 12.31
N LEU A 690 -13.96 11.53 12.30
CA LEU A 690 -13.12 11.81 13.47
C LEU A 690 -12.57 13.23 13.39
N ALA A 691 -12.60 13.95 14.50
CA ALA A 691 -12.03 15.29 14.61
C ALA A 691 -10.49 15.26 14.51
N ASP A 692 -9.91 16.37 14.03
CA ASP A 692 -8.47 16.50 13.88
C ASP A 692 -7.70 16.23 15.18
N GLU A 693 -8.25 16.62 16.33
CA GLU A 693 -7.61 16.38 17.64
C GLU A 693 -7.36 14.88 17.92
N ILE A 694 -8.23 14.00 17.42
CA ILE A 694 -8.04 12.53 17.51
C ILE A 694 -7.04 12.07 16.46
N VAL A 695 -7.20 12.54 15.23
CA VAL A 695 -6.34 12.13 14.11
C VAL A 695 -4.89 12.53 14.35
N ASP A 696 -4.64 13.74 14.83
CA ASP A 696 -3.29 14.25 15.10
C ASP A 696 -2.56 13.48 16.21
N VAL A 697 -3.29 12.98 17.21
CA VAL A 697 -2.71 12.23 18.33
C VAL A 697 -2.61 10.74 18.03
N CYS A 698 -3.69 10.14 17.51
CA CYS A 698 -3.81 8.69 17.41
C CYS A 698 -3.54 8.15 15.99
N PHE A 699 -3.80 8.95 14.95
CA PHE A 699 -3.83 8.47 13.57
C PHE A 699 -3.12 9.42 12.62
N LYS A 700 -2.04 10.04 13.07
CA LYS A 700 -1.30 11.06 12.34
C LYS A 700 -0.90 10.57 10.94
N GLY A 701 -1.25 11.36 9.93
CA GLY A 701 -0.94 11.06 8.51
C GLY A 701 -1.99 10.21 7.80
N VAL A 702 -3.05 9.74 8.49
CA VAL A 702 -4.18 9.10 7.81
C VAL A 702 -5.00 10.15 7.07
N ALA A 703 -5.55 9.77 5.91
CA ALA A 703 -6.45 10.66 5.17
C ALA A 703 -7.73 10.90 5.99
N SER A 704 -8.05 12.17 6.27
CA SER A 704 -9.28 12.58 6.98
C SER A 704 -9.83 13.83 6.32
N ARG A 705 -10.97 13.70 5.62
CA ARG A 705 -11.62 14.79 4.89
C ARG A 705 -12.90 15.26 5.57
N ILE A 706 -13.48 14.42 6.41
CA ILE A 706 -14.72 14.65 7.12
C ILE A 706 -14.44 14.56 8.60
N GLN A 707 -14.50 15.68 9.28
CA GLN A 707 -14.42 15.75 10.74
C GLN A 707 -15.72 15.28 11.40
N GLY A 708 -15.69 15.11 12.73
CA GLY A 708 -16.86 14.68 13.49
C GLY A 708 -16.57 14.50 14.98
N ALA A 709 -16.64 13.24 15.46
CA ALA A 709 -16.47 12.90 16.85
C ALA A 709 -15.13 13.37 17.43
N ARG A 710 -15.18 13.96 18.62
CA ARG A 710 -14.05 14.40 19.42
C ARG A 710 -13.78 13.41 20.55
N PHE A 711 -12.69 13.59 21.29
CA PHE A 711 -12.41 12.75 22.45
C PHE A 711 -13.54 12.75 23.48
N CYS A 712 -14.18 13.90 23.74
CA CYS A 712 -15.31 13.98 24.66
C CYS A 712 -16.52 13.17 24.15
N ASP A 713 -16.79 13.18 22.87
CA ASP A 713 -17.92 12.45 22.29
C ASP A 713 -17.71 10.93 22.44
N LEU A 714 -16.50 10.44 22.15
CA LEU A 714 -16.15 9.02 22.35
C LEU A 714 -16.17 8.63 23.85
N GLN A 715 -15.79 9.54 24.74
CA GLN A 715 -15.87 9.31 26.20
C GLN A 715 -17.31 9.20 26.68
N ASP A 716 -18.20 10.07 26.20
CA ASP A 716 -19.62 10.04 26.53
C ASP A 716 -20.28 8.73 26.05
N GLU A 717 -19.92 8.27 24.87
CA GLU A 717 -20.35 6.96 24.33
C GLU A 717 -19.86 5.80 25.21
N GLN A 718 -18.61 5.81 25.64
CA GLN A 718 -18.06 4.77 26.51
C GLN A 718 -18.70 4.82 27.91
N LEU A 719 -19.05 5.99 28.42
CA LEU A 719 -19.82 6.14 29.65
C LEU A 719 -21.21 5.51 29.57
N LEU A 720 -21.89 5.64 28.41
CA LEU A 720 -23.17 4.98 28.17
C LEU A 720 -23.02 3.46 28.22
N LEU A 721 -22.02 2.91 27.57
CA LEU A 721 -21.74 1.48 27.58
C LEU A 721 -21.37 0.98 28.98
N SER A 722 -20.60 1.73 29.74
CA SER A 722 -20.26 1.41 31.11
C SER A 722 -21.51 1.35 32.01
N LYS A 723 -22.42 2.33 31.91
CA LYS A 723 -23.70 2.31 32.62
C LYS A 723 -24.55 1.07 32.32
N GLU A 724 -24.58 0.66 31.07
CA GLU A 724 -25.28 -0.57 30.65
C GLU A 724 -24.55 -1.82 31.13
N ALA A 725 -23.22 -1.87 31.09
CA ALA A 725 -22.41 -3.00 31.51
C ALA A 725 -22.63 -3.36 32.98
N TRP A 726 -22.66 -2.34 33.86
CA TRP A 726 -22.84 -2.51 35.30
C TRP A 726 -24.29 -2.63 35.74
N ASN A 727 -25.26 -2.44 34.84
CA ASN A 727 -26.67 -2.63 35.14
C ASN A 727 -27.10 -4.07 34.93
N PRO A 728 -27.38 -4.86 35.98
CA PRO A 728 -27.77 -6.26 35.85
C PRO A 728 -29.13 -6.47 35.16
N ARG A 729 -29.99 -5.43 35.13
CA ARG A 729 -31.31 -5.48 34.48
C ARG A 729 -31.23 -5.30 32.94
N LYS A 730 -30.12 -4.80 32.42
CA LYS A 730 -29.93 -4.63 30.99
C LYS A 730 -29.44 -5.93 30.37
N SER A 731 -30.12 -6.38 29.36
CA SER A 731 -29.71 -7.51 28.52
C SER A 731 -28.63 -7.11 27.51
N ILE A 732 -27.93 -8.09 26.94
CA ILE A 732 -27.09 -7.90 25.77
C ILE A 732 -27.98 -7.44 24.62
N GLN A 733 -27.48 -6.51 23.80
CA GLN A 733 -28.20 -5.98 22.66
C GLN A 733 -28.35 -7.05 21.57
N GLN A 734 -29.46 -6.99 20.81
CA GLN A 734 -29.70 -7.92 19.70
C GLN A 734 -28.76 -7.71 18.52
N GLY A 735 -28.34 -6.48 18.27
CA GLY A 735 -27.56 -6.08 17.12
C GLY A 735 -28.34 -5.18 16.17
N GLY A 736 -28.28 -5.47 14.88
CA GLY A 736 -28.97 -4.72 13.84
C GLY A 736 -28.01 -3.93 12.94
N LEU A 737 -26.74 -4.32 12.87
CA LEU A 737 -25.77 -3.77 11.92
C LEU A 737 -25.71 -4.58 10.61
N LEU A 738 -25.87 -5.90 10.68
CA LEU A 738 -25.82 -6.77 9.52
C LEU A 738 -27.21 -7.04 8.96
N LYS A 739 -28.21 -7.15 9.83
CA LYS A 739 -29.59 -7.39 9.46
C LYS A 739 -30.49 -6.39 10.17
N PHE A 740 -31.56 -5.94 9.48
CA PHE A 740 -32.56 -5.08 10.11
C PHE A 740 -33.16 -5.77 11.35
N VAL A 741 -33.12 -5.03 12.47
CA VAL A 741 -33.77 -5.40 13.73
C VAL A 741 -34.63 -4.22 14.17
N PHE A 742 -35.89 -4.47 14.54
CA PHE A 742 -36.77 -3.41 15.03
C PHE A 742 -36.18 -2.76 16.29
N GLY A 743 -36.03 -1.44 16.26
CA GLY A 743 -35.38 -0.69 17.33
C GLY A 743 -33.84 -0.80 17.35
N GLY A 744 -33.24 -1.46 16.36
CA GLY A 744 -31.80 -1.52 16.13
C GLY A 744 -31.25 -0.32 15.35
N GLU A 745 -30.16 -0.54 14.59
CA GLU A 745 -29.59 0.47 13.67
C GLU A 745 -30.58 0.76 12.51
N TYR A 746 -30.46 1.95 11.94
CA TYR A 746 -31.24 2.31 10.75
C TYR A 746 -30.64 1.60 9.51
N HIS A 747 -31.51 1.12 8.63
CA HIS A 747 -31.15 0.58 7.32
C HIS A 747 -31.85 1.36 6.19
N ALA A 748 -31.08 1.73 5.15
CA ALA A 748 -31.65 2.43 4.00
C ALA A 748 -32.67 1.54 3.26
N TYR A 749 -32.46 0.22 3.26
CA TYR A 749 -33.36 -0.79 2.70
C TYR A 749 -34.19 -1.50 3.79
N ASN A 750 -34.77 -0.73 4.72
CA ASN A 750 -35.62 -1.28 5.76
C ASN A 750 -36.94 -1.85 5.16
N PRO A 751 -37.68 -2.69 5.92
CA PRO A 751 -38.91 -3.34 5.43
C PRO A 751 -39.95 -2.39 4.85
N ASP A 752 -40.09 -1.19 5.40
CA ASP A 752 -41.10 -0.25 4.93
C ASP A 752 -40.72 0.30 3.56
N VAL A 753 -39.47 0.65 3.33
CA VAL A 753 -38.95 1.11 2.02
C VAL A 753 -39.07 -0.01 0.98
N VAL A 754 -38.66 -1.24 1.32
CA VAL A 754 -38.75 -2.39 0.40
C VAL A 754 -40.20 -2.69 0.02
N ARG A 755 -41.10 -2.72 1.01
CA ARG A 755 -42.53 -3.00 0.78
C ARG A 755 -43.17 -1.92 -0.09
N ALA A 756 -42.93 -0.63 0.22
CA ALA A 756 -43.48 0.47 -0.56
C ALA A 756 -43.04 0.42 -2.02
N LEU A 757 -41.76 0.07 -2.27
CA LEU A 757 -41.25 -0.10 -3.64
C LEU A 757 -41.94 -1.28 -4.35
N GLN A 758 -42.08 -2.43 -3.67
CA GLN A 758 -42.73 -3.61 -4.22
C GLN A 758 -44.19 -3.34 -4.53
N ASP A 759 -44.93 -2.70 -3.62
CA ASP A 759 -46.32 -2.35 -3.79
C ASP A 759 -46.50 -1.39 -4.99
N ALA A 760 -45.61 -0.43 -5.14
CA ALA A 760 -45.62 0.52 -6.27
C ALA A 760 -45.41 -0.20 -7.62
N VAL A 761 -44.43 -1.08 -7.70
CA VAL A 761 -44.07 -1.81 -8.92
C VAL A 761 -45.12 -2.87 -9.27
N GLN A 762 -45.53 -3.69 -8.31
CA GLN A 762 -46.52 -4.76 -8.54
C GLN A 762 -47.93 -4.23 -8.80
N GLY A 763 -48.27 -3.13 -8.16
CA GLY A 763 -49.59 -2.47 -8.32
C GLY A 763 -49.65 -1.49 -9.48
N ASP A 764 -48.54 -1.24 -10.21
CA ASP A 764 -48.41 -0.18 -11.22
C ASP A 764 -48.98 1.16 -10.74
N SER A 765 -48.67 1.53 -9.50
CA SER A 765 -49.26 2.65 -8.79
C SER A 765 -48.25 3.77 -8.55
N TYR A 766 -48.46 4.89 -9.21
CA TYR A 766 -47.62 6.09 -9.01
C TYR A 766 -47.79 6.69 -7.61
N ASP A 767 -48.98 6.59 -7.02
CA ASP A 767 -49.23 7.07 -5.65
C ASP A 767 -48.38 6.27 -4.64
N LYS A 768 -48.29 4.96 -4.84
CA LYS A 768 -47.39 4.11 -4.03
C LYS A 768 -45.93 4.41 -4.27
N TYR A 769 -45.55 4.78 -5.49
CA TYR A 769 -44.19 5.27 -5.75
C TYR A 769 -43.90 6.58 -5.02
N LEU A 770 -44.87 7.49 -4.90
CA LEU A 770 -44.67 8.72 -4.10
C LEU A 770 -44.51 8.43 -2.62
N GLU A 771 -45.20 7.40 -2.06
CA GLU A 771 -44.96 6.93 -0.70
C GLU A 771 -43.54 6.41 -0.53
N TYR A 772 -43.06 5.58 -1.44
CA TYR A 772 -41.67 5.11 -1.48
C TYR A 772 -40.68 6.27 -1.58
N ALA A 773 -40.93 7.22 -2.49
CA ALA A 773 -40.06 8.39 -2.66
C ALA A 773 -39.99 9.25 -1.39
N ALA A 774 -41.10 9.40 -0.67
CA ALA A 774 -41.14 10.10 0.61
C ALA A 774 -40.33 9.39 1.69
N LEU A 775 -40.41 8.06 1.79
CA LEU A 775 -39.61 7.25 2.73
C LEU A 775 -38.10 7.38 2.45
N VAL A 776 -37.72 7.44 1.18
CA VAL A 776 -36.27 7.55 0.80
C VAL A 776 -35.76 8.98 0.96
N ASN A 777 -36.55 9.99 0.56
CA ASN A 777 -36.08 11.39 0.53
C ASN A 777 -36.16 12.08 1.90
N ASN A 778 -37.10 11.67 2.78
CA ASN A 778 -37.34 12.27 4.09
C ASN A 778 -36.77 11.38 5.24
N ARG A 779 -35.88 10.49 4.93
CA ARG A 779 -35.25 9.58 5.90
C ARG A 779 -34.34 10.33 6.87
N PRO A 780 -34.02 9.73 8.02
CA PRO A 780 -32.94 10.21 8.89
C PRO A 780 -31.61 10.31 8.12
N VAL A 781 -30.80 11.29 8.47
CA VAL A 781 -29.47 11.45 7.86
C VAL A 781 -28.64 10.20 8.12
N ALA A 782 -28.30 9.48 7.07
CA ALA A 782 -27.55 8.22 7.13
C ALA A 782 -26.28 8.25 6.28
N SER A 783 -26.22 9.10 5.28
CA SER A 783 -25.06 9.29 4.41
C SER A 783 -24.79 10.78 4.20
N LEU A 784 -23.59 11.12 3.75
CA LEU A 784 -23.24 12.52 3.43
C LEU A 784 -24.15 13.12 2.36
N ARG A 785 -24.65 12.31 1.42
CA ARG A 785 -25.60 12.74 0.40
C ARG A 785 -26.88 13.33 1.01
N ASP A 786 -27.34 12.81 2.15
CA ASP A 786 -28.56 13.29 2.82
C ASP A 786 -28.41 14.72 3.39
N LEU A 787 -27.17 15.20 3.50
CA LEU A 787 -26.82 16.55 3.92
C LEU A 787 -26.66 17.54 2.74
N LEU A 788 -26.69 17.04 1.50
CA LEU A 788 -26.53 17.86 0.31
C LEU A 788 -27.90 18.31 -0.22
N LYS A 789 -27.96 19.51 -0.74
CA LYS A 789 -29.10 20.03 -1.49
C LYS A 789 -28.64 20.67 -2.80
N VAL A 790 -29.52 20.70 -3.76
CA VAL A 790 -29.27 21.46 -4.99
C VAL A 790 -29.18 22.95 -4.63
N ARG A 791 -28.27 23.67 -5.24
CA ARG A 791 -28.12 25.11 -5.04
C ARG A 791 -29.43 25.82 -5.48
N ASP A 792 -29.95 26.65 -4.62
CA ASP A 792 -31.19 27.42 -4.83
C ASP A 792 -30.91 28.93 -5.08
N ASP A 793 -29.64 29.32 -5.13
CA ASP A 793 -29.15 30.69 -5.37
C ASP A 793 -28.93 31.01 -6.86
N GLN A 794 -29.32 30.12 -7.77
CA GLN A 794 -29.18 30.32 -9.20
C GLN A 794 -30.37 31.17 -9.76
N THR A 795 -30.05 32.04 -10.69
CA THR A 795 -31.11 32.77 -11.44
C THR A 795 -31.85 31.78 -12.33
N ALA A 796 -33.16 31.69 -12.17
CA ALA A 796 -33.99 30.84 -12.99
C ALA A 796 -33.98 31.30 -14.46
N ILE A 797 -33.79 30.36 -15.37
CA ILE A 797 -33.97 30.57 -16.81
C ILE A 797 -35.41 30.29 -17.22
N ALA A 798 -35.83 30.81 -18.33
CA ALA A 798 -37.15 30.50 -18.86
C ALA A 798 -37.27 29.03 -19.23
N LEU A 799 -38.46 28.44 -19.05
CA LEU A 799 -38.64 26.99 -19.24
C LEU A 799 -38.37 26.54 -20.68
N ASP A 800 -38.61 27.39 -21.67
CA ASP A 800 -38.33 27.16 -23.08
C ASP A 800 -36.81 27.15 -23.42
N GLN A 801 -35.99 27.63 -22.50
CA GLN A 801 -34.53 27.57 -22.58
C GLN A 801 -33.95 26.32 -21.89
N VAL A 802 -34.79 25.59 -21.15
CA VAL A 802 -34.37 24.33 -20.54
C VAL A 802 -34.41 23.23 -21.59
N GLU A 803 -33.33 22.47 -21.69
CA GLU A 803 -33.22 21.33 -22.60
C GLU A 803 -34.34 20.31 -22.31
N PRO A 804 -35.14 19.88 -23.33
CA PRO A 804 -36.18 18.86 -23.15
C PRO A 804 -35.62 17.52 -22.66
N LEU A 805 -36.38 16.83 -21.80
CA LEU A 805 -35.99 15.52 -21.24
C LEU A 805 -35.62 14.51 -22.32
N GLU A 806 -36.36 14.48 -23.43
CA GLU A 806 -36.15 13.56 -24.53
C GLU A 806 -34.80 13.78 -25.23
N GLN A 807 -34.26 14.98 -25.18
CA GLN A 807 -32.91 15.27 -25.68
C GLN A 807 -31.84 14.88 -24.65
N ILE A 808 -32.12 15.08 -23.36
CA ILE A 808 -31.25 14.70 -22.28
C ILE A 808 -31.08 13.17 -22.26
N PHE A 809 -32.16 12.41 -22.34
CA PHE A 809 -32.15 10.95 -22.32
C PHE A 809 -31.28 10.33 -23.41
N LYS A 810 -31.18 10.96 -24.60
CA LYS A 810 -30.33 10.47 -25.70
C LYS A 810 -28.81 10.40 -25.35
N ARG A 811 -28.40 11.12 -24.32
CA ARG A 811 -27.00 11.14 -23.84
C ARG A 811 -26.72 10.13 -22.72
N PHE A 812 -27.73 9.40 -22.26
CA PHE A 812 -27.57 8.43 -21.19
C PHE A 812 -27.53 7.01 -21.76
N ASP A 813 -26.56 6.25 -21.27
CA ASP A 813 -26.37 4.83 -21.55
C ASP A 813 -26.45 4.04 -20.25
N SER A 814 -27.01 2.82 -20.29
CA SER A 814 -26.84 1.93 -19.12
C SER A 814 -25.41 1.43 -19.02
N ALA A 815 -25.01 1.03 -17.80
CA ALA A 815 -23.78 0.26 -17.61
C ALA A 815 -23.82 -1.02 -18.46
N GLY A 816 -22.64 -1.49 -18.89
CA GLY A 816 -22.51 -2.77 -19.57
C GLY A 816 -22.70 -3.94 -18.59
N ILE A 817 -23.81 -4.65 -18.69
CA ILE A 817 -24.14 -5.77 -17.82
C ILE A 817 -24.34 -7.01 -18.68
N SER A 818 -23.49 -8.02 -18.46
CA SER A 818 -23.54 -9.26 -19.22
C SER A 818 -24.72 -10.15 -18.81
N LEU A 819 -25.33 -10.81 -19.77
CA LEU A 819 -26.29 -11.89 -19.52
C LEU A 819 -25.56 -13.02 -18.75
N GLY A 820 -26.13 -13.41 -17.62
CA GLY A 820 -25.51 -14.31 -16.63
C GLY A 820 -25.04 -13.60 -15.37
N ALA A 821 -24.73 -12.30 -15.45
CA ALA A 821 -24.61 -11.45 -14.26
C ALA A 821 -25.99 -11.06 -13.74
N LEU A 822 -26.94 -10.81 -14.65
CA LEU A 822 -28.37 -10.64 -14.38
C LEU A 822 -29.17 -11.78 -14.99
N SER A 823 -30.42 -11.96 -14.52
CA SER A 823 -31.41 -12.83 -15.18
C SER A 823 -31.80 -12.26 -16.55
N PRO A 824 -32.30 -13.10 -17.47
CA PRO A 824 -32.81 -12.64 -18.76
C PRO A 824 -33.85 -11.55 -18.63
N GLU A 825 -34.81 -11.68 -17.70
CA GLU A 825 -35.91 -10.76 -17.48
C GLU A 825 -35.37 -9.36 -17.04
N ALA A 826 -34.44 -9.31 -16.13
CA ALA A 826 -33.82 -8.06 -15.69
C ALA A 826 -33.04 -7.39 -16.83
N HIS A 827 -32.28 -8.19 -17.59
CA HIS A 827 -31.49 -7.71 -18.72
C HIS A 827 -32.42 -7.14 -19.86
N GLU A 828 -33.55 -7.80 -20.13
CA GLU A 828 -34.55 -7.35 -21.09
C GLU A 828 -35.26 -6.09 -20.60
N ALA A 829 -35.67 -6.03 -19.33
CA ALA A 829 -36.31 -4.88 -18.72
C ALA A 829 -35.47 -3.61 -18.82
N ILE A 830 -34.16 -3.72 -18.59
CA ILE A 830 -33.25 -2.58 -18.77
C ILE A 830 -33.24 -2.11 -20.24
N ALA A 831 -33.15 -3.04 -21.18
CA ALA A 831 -33.13 -2.69 -22.60
C ALA A 831 -34.45 -2.01 -23.03
N GLU A 832 -35.61 -2.55 -22.62
CA GLU A 832 -36.91 -2.03 -22.91
C GLU A 832 -37.09 -0.62 -22.30
N ALA A 833 -36.72 -0.42 -21.04
CA ALA A 833 -36.83 0.88 -20.38
C ALA A 833 -35.97 1.94 -21.09
N MET A 834 -34.73 1.63 -21.42
CA MET A 834 -33.82 2.55 -22.09
C MET A 834 -34.32 2.88 -23.51
N ASN A 835 -34.84 1.91 -24.24
CA ASN A 835 -35.38 2.13 -25.58
C ASN A 835 -36.63 3.01 -25.54
N ARG A 836 -37.55 2.80 -24.59
CA ARG A 836 -38.76 3.65 -24.42
C ARG A 836 -38.42 5.09 -24.04
N LEU A 837 -37.35 5.29 -23.28
CA LEU A 837 -36.87 6.64 -22.94
C LEU A 837 -36.08 7.31 -24.07
N GLY A 838 -35.79 6.61 -25.17
CA GLY A 838 -34.95 7.13 -26.24
C GLY A 838 -33.45 7.11 -25.93
N ALA A 839 -33.08 6.45 -24.85
CA ALA A 839 -31.70 6.22 -24.41
C ALA A 839 -31.14 4.90 -24.97
N ARG A 840 -30.02 4.42 -24.47
CA ARG A 840 -29.37 3.19 -24.96
C ARG A 840 -29.00 2.27 -23.83
N SER A 841 -29.31 0.98 -23.98
CA SER A 841 -28.81 -0.05 -23.08
C SER A 841 -27.54 -0.72 -23.63
N ASN A 842 -26.69 -1.17 -22.74
CA ASN A 842 -25.44 -1.87 -23.05
C ASN A 842 -25.53 -3.34 -22.59
N SER A 843 -25.49 -4.25 -23.55
CA SER A 843 -25.62 -5.70 -23.29
C SER A 843 -24.45 -6.34 -22.53
N GLY A 844 -23.38 -5.60 -22.30
CA GLY A 844 -22.11 -6.24 -21.88
C GLY A 844 -21.56 -7.20 -22.93
N GLU A 845 -20.71 -8.12 -22.55
CA GLU A 845 -20.06 -9.10 -23.43
C GLU A 845 -20.66 -10.52 -23.34
N GLY A 846 -21.81 -10.67 -22.70
CA GLY A 846 -22.46 -11.97 -22.48
C GLY A 846 -23.31 -12.50 -23.63
N GLY A 847 -23.41 -11.74 -24.72
CA GLY A 847 -24.31 -12.04 -25.81
C GLY A 847 -25.74 -11.55 -25.53
N GLU A 848 -26.63 -11.81 -26.47
CA GLU A 848 -28.03 -11.44 -26.39
C GLU A 848 -28.86 -12.48 -27.15
N ASP A 849 -30.08 -12.82 -26.65
CA ASP A 849 -30.93 -13.78 -27.37
C ASP A 849 -31.35 -13.21 -28.73
N PRO A 850 -31.12 -13.90 -29.85
CA PRO A 850 -31.55 -13.45 -31.16
C PRO A 850 -33.05 -13.14 -31.26
N ALA A 851 -33.90 -13.77 -30.46
CA ALA A 851 -35.33 -13.50 -30.41
C ALA A 851 -35.68 -12.05 -29.98
N ARG A 852 -34.73 -11.33 -29.41
CA ARG A 852 -34.87 -9.93 -28.97
C ARG A 852 -34.61 -8.94 -30.12
N TYR A 853 -33.90 -9.37 -31.18
CA TYR A 853 -33.50 -8.45 -32.27
C TYR A 853 -34.71 -7.90 -33.00
N GLY A 854 -34.69 -6.60 -33.24
CA GLY A 854 -35.80 -5.86 -33.84
C GLY A 854 -36.97 -5.57 -32.93
N THR A 855 -36.88 -5.93 -31.62
CA THR A 855 -37.89 -5.60 -30.61
C THR A 855 -37.42 -4.46 -29.70
N GLU A 856 -38.32 -3.92 -28.84
CA GLU A 856 -37.93 -2.95 -27.80
C GLU A 856 -36.92 -3.51 -26.77
N ARG A 857 -36.71 -4.81 -26.74
CA ARG A 857 -35.78 -5.49 -25.81
C ARG A 857 -34.35 -5.64 -26.34
N THR A 858 -34.09 -5.12 -27.55
CA THR A 858 -32.74 -5.12 -28.12
C THR A 858 -31.86 -4.08 -27.47
N SER A 859 -30.71 -4.46 -26.96
CA SER A 859 -29.69 -3.53 -26.49
C SER A 859 -28.96 -2.88 -27.67
N LYS A 860 -28.95 -1.56 -27.72
CA LYS A 860 -28.35 -0.77 -28.81
C LYS A 860 -26.81 -0.78 -28.76
N ILE A 861 -26.25 -0.82 -27.54
CA ILE A 861 -24.79 -0.93 -27.35
C ILE A 861 -24.47 -2.39 -27.08
N LYS A 862 -23.53 -2.94 -27.86
CA LYS A 862 -23.05 -4.31 -27.69
C LYS A 862 -21.54 -4.32 -27.50
N GLN A 863 -21.08 -4.96 -26.42
CA GLN A 863 -19.65 -5.09 -26.16
C GLN A 863 -19.04 -6.25 -26.91
N ILE A 864 -17.79 -6.06 -27.33
CA ILE A 864 -16.91 -7.10 -27.87
C ILE A 864 -15.54 -7.00 -27.21
N ALA A 865 -15.06 -8.14 -26.68
CA ALA A 865 -13.70 -8.29 -26.18
C ALA A 865 -13.00 -9.48 -26.83
N SER A 866 -13.30 -10.69 -26.39
CA SER A 866 -12.64 -11.93 -26.84
C SER A 866 -13.45 -12.74 -27.86
N GLY A 867 -14.72 -12.41 -28.08
CA GLY A 867 -15.64 -13.19 -28.92
C GLY A 867 -16.08 -14.55 -28.34
N ARG A 868 -15.82 -14.80 -27.04
CA ARG A 868 -16.05 -16.10 -26.39
C ARG A 868 -17.38 -16.25 -25.66
N PHE A 869 -18.08 -15.19 -25.35
CA PHE A 869 -19.17 -15.20 -24.38
C PHE A 869 -20.55 -14.91 -24.97
N GLY A 870 -20.84 -15.54 -26.12
CA GLY A 870 -22.11 -15.32 -26.83
C GLY A 870 -22.06 -14.14 -27.80
N VAL A 871 -20.86 -13.64 -28.11
CA VAL A 871 -20.63 -12.66 -29.16
C VAL A 871 -20.53 -13.36 -30.51
N THR A 872 -21.56 -13.22 -31.32
CA THR A 872 -21.66 -13.83 -32.66
C THR A 872 -21.70 -12.73 -33.72
N PRO A 873 -21.46 -13.02 -35.02
CA PRO A 873 -21.66 -12.05 -36.09
C PRO A 873 -23.05 -11.46 -36.09
N GLU A 874 -24.09 -12.28 -35.87
CA GLU A 874 -25.49 -11.83 -35.77
C GLU A 874 -25.69 -10.84 -34.63
N TYR A 875 -25.08 -11.11 -33.46
CA TYR A 875 -25.10 -10.19 -32.33
C TYR A 875 -24.48 -8.83 -32.68
N LEU A 876 -23.35 -8.85 -33.38
CA LEU A 876 -22.61 -7.62 -33.72
C LEU A 876 -23.34 -6.76 -34.76
N VAL A 877 -23.92 -7.39 -35.80
CA VAL A 877 -24.64 -6.61 -36.85
C VAL A 877 -25.95 -6.00 -36.36
N ASN A 878 -26.49 -6.47 -35.26
CA ASN A 878 -27.66 -5.92 -34.61
C ASN A 878 -27.34 -4.83 -33.56
N ALA A 879 -26.12 -4.30 -33.54
CA ALA A 879 -25.72 -3.20 -32.66
C ALA A 879 -25.84 -1.86 -33.39
N ASP A 880 -26.36 -0.83 -32.71
CA ASP A 880 -26.22 0.56 -33.15
C ASP A 880 -24.81 1.08 -32.81
N VAL A 881 -24.25 0.61 -31.70
CA VAL A 881 -22.92 0.96 -31.24
C VAL A 881 -22.17 -0.31 -30.82
N LEU A 882 -20.98 -0.52 -31.38
CA LEU A 882 -20.05 -1.55 -30.93
C LEU A 882 -19.08 -0.93 -29.91
N GLN A 883 -19.05 -1.46 -28.70
CA GLN A 883 -18.14 -1.04 -27.66
C GLN A 883 -17.01 -2.06 -27.51
N ILE A 884 -15.79 -1.68 -27.92
CA ILE A 884 -14.61 -2.54 -27.77
C ILE A 884 -14.17 -2.48 -26.31
N LYS A 885 -14.16 -3.64 -25.66
CA LYS A 885 -13.60 -3.82 -24.32
C LYS A 885 -12.14 -4.25 -24.46
N VAL A 886 -11.22 -3.34 -24.19
CA VAL A 886 -9.77 -3.57 -24.43
C VAL A 886 -9.22 -4.70 -23.56
N ALA A 887 -9.58 -4.73 -22.27
CA ALA A 887 -9.24 -5.82 -21.34
C ALA A 887 -10.15 -5.78 -20.12
N GLN A 888 -10.23 -6.90 -19.41
CA GLN A 888 -10.65 -6.91 -18.01
C GLN A 888 -9.42 -6.68 -17.14
N GLY A 889 -9.38 -5.58 -16.38
CA GLY A 889 -8.19 -5.08 -15.72
C GLY A 889 -7.47 -6.11 -14.85
N ALA A 890 -8.13 -6.63 -13.83
CA ALA A 890 -7.46 -7.44 -12.81
C ALA A 890 -7.09 -8.87 -13.23
N LYS A 891 -7.80 -9.47 -14.19
CA LYS A 891 -7.63 -10.88 -14.57
C LYS A 891 -7.80 -11.09 -16.08
N PRO A 892 -6.81 -10.77 -16.90
CA PRO A 892 -6.88 -11.00 -18.34
C PRO A 892 -7.17 -12.47 -18.66
N GLY A 893 -8.21 -12.71 -19.44
CA GLY A 893 -8.61 -14.06 -19.86
C GLY A 893 -9.50 -14.83 -18.86
N GLU A 894 -9.78 -14.31 -17.68
CA GLU A 894 -10.67 -14.95 -16.68
C GLU A 894 -12.08 -14.36 -16.62
N GLY A 895 -12.34 -13.27 -17.34
CA GLY A 895 -13.66 -12.67 -17.43
C GLY A 895 -14.70 -13.58 -18.08
N GLY A 896 -15.95 -13.49 -17.64
CA GLY A 896 -17.06 -14.21 -18.23
C GLY A 896 -17.24 -15.67 -17.78
N GLN A 897 -16.44 -16.18 -16.87
CA GLN A 897 -16.66 -17.48 -16.26
C GLN A 897 -17.94 -17.44 -15.42
N LEU A 898 -18.86 -18.37 -15.69
CA LEU A 898 -20.08 -18.58 -14.91
C LEU A 898 -19.98 -19.90 -14.14
N PRO A 899 -20.38 -19.92 -12.85
CA PRO A 899 -20.60 -21.20 -12.17
C PRO A 899 -21.67 -22.03 -12.88
N GLY A 900 -21.50 -23.35 -12.90
CA GLY A 900 -22.42 -24.27 -13.59
C GLY A 900 -23.90 -24.02 -13.25
N GLY A 901 -24.24 -23.74 -12.00
CA GLY A 901 -25.59 -23.41 -11.57
C GLY A 901 -26.22 -22.15 -12.21
N LYS A 902 -25.43 -21.29 -12.82
CA LYS A 902 -25.88 -20.13 -13.60
C LYS A 902 -25.99 -20.40 -15.11
N VAL A 903 -25.39 -21.49 -15.59
CA VAL A 903 -25.43 -21.87 -17.02
C VAL A 903 -26.73 -22.59 -17.31
N ASN A 904 -27.81 -21.81 -17.50
CA ASN A 904 -29.09 -22.33 -17.94
C ASN A 904 -29.09 -22.63 -19.47
N GLU A 905 -30.18 -23.18 -19.99
CA GLU A 905 -30.31 -23.54 -21.41
C GLU A 905 -30.08 -22.36 -22.36
N LEU A 906 -30.56 -21.15 -22.03
CA LEU A 906 -30.37 -19.95 -22.83
C LEU A 906 -28.90 -19.57 -22.90
N ILE A 907 -28.24 -19.49 -21.75
CA ILE A 907 -26.81 -19.13 -21.66
C ILE A 907 -25.95 -20.19 -22.33
N ALA A 908 -26.24 -21.46 -22.09
CA ALA A 908 -25.55 -22.58 -22.74
C ALA A 908 -25.65 -22.50 -24.26
N ARG A 909 -26.86 -22.25 -24.82
CA ARG A 909 -27.08 -22.05 -26.26
C ARG A 909 -26.28 -20.87 -26.78
N LEU A 910 -26.29 -19.70 -26.10
CA LEU A 910 -25.59 -18.50 -26.56
C LEU A 910 -24.06 -18.65 -26.50
N ARG A 911 -23.55 -19.42 -25.57
CA ARG A 911 -22.12 -19.60 -25.33
C ARG A 911 -21.56 -20.88 -25.91
N TYR A 912 -22.39 -21.70 -26.58
CA TYR A 912 -22.01 -23.03 -27.07
C TYR A 912 -21.46 -23.92 -25.95
N ALA A 913 -22.06 -23.84 -24.75
CA ALA A 913 -21.68 -24.59 -23.57
C ALA A 913 -22.74 -25.66 -23.22
N VAL A 914 -22.44 -26.49 -22.25
CA VAL A 914 -23.39 -27.48 -21.73
C VAL A 914 -24.13 -26.88 -20.51
N PRO A 915 -25.47 -26.98 -20.45
CA PRO A 915 -26.19 -26.52 -19.27
C PRO A 915 -25.71 -27.20 -18.00
N GLY A 916 -25.52 -26.41 -16.95
CA GLY A 916 -25.09 -26.88 -15.64
C GLY A 916 -23.59 -27.13 -15.49
N VAL A 917 -22.77 -26.85 -16.51
CA VAL A 917 -21.32 -27.11 -16.50
C VAL A 917 -20.53 -25.82 -16.51
#